data_1382f377b3332edc3a94c8cb6b28c6e0
#
_entry.id   1382f377b3332edc3a94c8cb6b28c6e0
#
_cell.length_a   1.000
_cell.length_b   1.000
_cell.length_c   1.000
_cell.angle_alpha   90.00
_cell.angle_beta   90.00
_cell.angle_gamma   90.00
#
_symmetry.space_group_name_H-M   'P 1'
#
loop_
_entity.id
_entity.type
_entity.pdbx_description
1 polymer ?
#
loop_
_entity_poly.entity_id
_entity_poly.type
_entity_poly.pdbx_seq_one_letter_code
_entity_poly.pdbx_strand_id
1 'polypeptide(L)'
;MFHGTAHVVLGSGLTIAGAMYCLSFTRMPYFQSMGVPCAVGILAGVAVALTLGPAIVTVGSRFGLLEPKRAMRIRAWRRVGTTVVRWPGPILVASLALALIGLAALPGYQTSYDDTRYIPESIPANAGLQAATKYFSLSRMSPEVLVVETDRDLRNSSDFLILDRLAKRVFNVEGVARVQAPSRPDGAPIAHTSIPFLISMQGVGQQQNMKLMKDRIADMRTQADDIGETIATMKKMYGLMTKFSGITTVMIDDMTDMRDTVHQLRDMIANFDDQFRPIRNYFYWEPHCYNIPLCWSFRSLFDSMDGIGTMTDTFDKAVVNMDQMKALLPEMLATFPPMIETMESMRQMMLSTYATMGGFYDQMDELTRDSTEMGKAFDAAKNDDSFYLPPEVFENEDFKKAMESFFSPDGKTVRMLIAHRGNPTTEEALQRVEPIKIAAIEALKGTPLENAKIQLGGTAATFKDMSDGSRYDLLIAVISAMCLVLMIMLVLTRSLVAALVIVGTVTLSLGASFGISILIWQHIIGVELHWMVLALSIIALIAVGSDYNLLLVSRFKEEIPAGIKTGMIRAIGGTGSVVTVAGVVFALTMASMVVSDLRVMAQVGTTIGLGLLFDTFVVRAFMMPAIATLLGRTWFWWPLVVRSRPLPAPPQP
;
A
#
# COMPACT_ATOMS: atom_id res chain seq x y z
N MET A 1 34.88 17.25 -20.88
CA MET A 1 33.52 16.90 -20.39
C MET A 1 33.46 15.50 -19.81
N PHE A 2 33.88 14.45 -20.50
CA PHE A 2 33.78 13.05 -20.04
C PHE A 2 34.42 12.81 -18.65
N HIS A 3 35.65 13.28 -18.40
CA HIS A 3 36.29 13.09 -17.09
C HIS A 3 35.54 13.73 -15.92
N GLY A 4 34.85 14.85 -16.11
CA GLY A 4 34.10 15.50 -15.03
C GLY A 4 32.76 14.84 -14.71
N THR A 5 32.11 14.22 -15.70
CA THR A 5 30.80 13.56 -15.52
C THR A 5 30.90 12.07 -15.19
N ALA A 6 31.95 11.40 -15.69
CA ALA A 6 32.13 9.95 -15.48
C ALA A 6 32.24 9.56 -14.01
N HIS A 7 32.97 10.34 -13.18
CA HIS A 7 33.10 10.08 -11.75
C HIS A 7 31.76 10.20 -11.02
N VAL A 8 30.90 11.13 -11.45
CA VAL A 8 29.59 11.35 -10.85
C VAL A 8 28.64 10.20 -11.26
N VAL A 9 28.62 9.81 -12.54
CA VAL A 9 27.82 8.69 -13.05
C VAL A 9 28.23 7.38 -12.39
N LEU A 10 29.55 7.15 -12.23
CA LEU A 10 30.05 5.97 -11.53
C LEU A 10 29.66 5.98 -10.05
N GLY A 11 29.81 7.12 -9.37
CA GLY A 11 29.43 7.27 -7.97
C GLY A 11 27.93 7.03 -7.77
N SER A 12 27.10 7.66 -8.59
CA SER A 12 25.65 7.47 -8.61
C SER A 12 25.28 5.99 -8.86
N GLY A 13 25.87 5.40 -9.87
CA GLY A 13 25.60 3.98 -10.14
C GLY A 13 26.02 3.03 -9.03
N LEU A 14 27.13 3.33 -8.35
CA LEU A 14 27.56 2.54 -7.20
C LEU A 14 26.67 2.72 -5.97
N THR A 15 26.15 3.93 -5.73
CA THR A 15 25.19 4.16 -4.65
C THR A 15 23.89 3.39 -4.88
N ILE A 16 23.34 3.44 -6.10
CA ILE A 16 22.10 2.74 -6.45
C ILE A 16 22.31 1.22 -6.43
N ALA A 17 23.36 0.72 -7.08
CA ALA A 17 23.67 -0.71 -7.11
C ALA A 17 23.94 -1.26 -5.71
N GLY A 18 24.69 -0.52 -4.90
CA GLY A 18 24.97 -0.90 -3.52
C GLY A 18 23.74 -0.89 -2.62
N ALA A 19 22.87 0.12 -2.74
CA ALA A 19 21.61 0.16 -2.00
C ALA A 19 20.70 -1.04 -2.37
N MET A 20 20.62 -1.40 -3.65
CA MET A 20 19.89 -2.60 -4.09
C MET A 20 20.55 -3.89 -3.60
N TYR A 21 21.90 -3.94 -3.61
CA TYR A 21 22.62 -5.11 -3.07
C TYR A 21 22.36 -5.31 -1.57
N CYS A 22 22.13 -4.24 -0.80
CA CYS A 22 21.80 -4.33 0.62
C CYS A 22 20.51 -5.15 0.90
N LEU A 23 19.61 -5.29 -0.08
CA LEU A 23 18.47 -6.21 0.02
C LEU A 23 18.86 -7.66 0.20
N SER A 24 20.04 -8.06 -0.25
CA SER A 24 20.54 -9.44 -0.08
C SER A 24 20.82 -9.81 1.38
N PHE A 25 20.86 -8.83 2.29
CA PHE A 25 21.03 -9.05 3.73
C PHE A 25 19.70 -9.24 4.48
N THR A 26 18.58 -9.09 3.81
CA THR A 26 17.25 -9.30 4.40
C THR A 26 17.00 -10.81 4.56
N ARG A 27 16.09 -11.17 5.48
CA ARG A 27 15.73 -12.56 5.77
C ARG A 27 14.62 -13.08 4.85
N MET A 28 13.71 -12.18 4.45
CA MET A 28 12.62 -12.56 3.57
C MET A 28 13.13 -12.87 2.17
N PRO A 29 12.87 -14.08 1.64
CA PRO A 29 13.32 -14.48 0.29
C PRO A 29 12.87 -13.52 -0.80
N TYR A 30 11.76 -12.83 -0.59
CA TYR A 30 11.19 -11.85 -1.50
C TYR A 30 12.16 -10.70 -1.80
N PHE A 31 12.73 -10.10 -0.76
CA PHE A 31 13.70 -9.00 -0.93
C PHE A 31 15.10 -9.52 -1.21
N GLN A 32 15.49 -10.62 -0.55
CA GLN A 32 16.80 -11.22 -0.71
C GLN A 32 17.10 -11.59 -2.17
N SER A 33 16.12 -12.19 -2.87
CA SER A 33 16.27 -12.63 -4.26
C SER A 33 16.38 -11.45 -5.24
N MET A 34 15.90 -10.27 -4.89
CA MET A 34 15.96 -9.06 -5.73
C MET A 34 17.31 -8.35 -5.64
N GLY A 35 18.05 -8.49 -4.54
CA GLY A 35 19.24 -7.71 -4.26
C GLY A 35 20.32 -7.84 -5.34
N VAL A 36 20.78 -9.05 -5.61
CA VAL A 36 21.85 -9.31 -6.60
C VAL A 36 21.43 -8.98 -8.04
N PRO A 37 20.28 -9.48 -8.56
CA PRO A 37 19.87 -9.18 -9.93
C PRO A 37 19.70 -7.69 -10.21
N CYS A 38 19.08 -6.94 -9.27
CA CYS A 38 18.92 -5.50 -9.42
C CYS A 38 20.27 -4.77 -9.41
N ALA A 39 21.17 -5.12 -8.51
CA ALA A 39 22.49 -4.52 -8.45
C ALA A 39 23.30 -4.77 -9.75
N VAL A 40 23.30 -6.00 -10.25
CA VAL A 40 23.96 -6.34 -11.52
C VAL A 40 23.34 -5.60 -12.69
N GLY A 41 22.01 -5.53 -12.77
CA GLY A 41 21.29 -4.77 -13.81
C GLY A 41 21.67 -3.30 -13.81
N ILE A 42 21.78 -2.66 -12.64
CA ILE A 42 22.19 -1.26 -12.50
C ILE A 42 23.65 -1.08 -12.93
N LEU A 43 24.56 -1.96 -12.52
CA LEU A 43 25.97 -1.89 -12.93
C LEU A 43 26.13 -2.06 -14.45
N ALA A 44 25.37 -2.94 -15.06
CA ALA A 44 25.31 -3.07 -16.52
C ALA A 44 24.80 -1.78 -17.17
N GLY A 45 23.73 -1.18 -16.63
CA GLY A 45 23.22 0.13 -17.09
C GLY A 45 24.25 1.25 -16.97
N VAL A 46 25.02 1.29 -15.88
CA VAL A 46 26.14 2.24 -15.69
C VAL A 46 27.24 2.01 -16.73
N ALA A 47 27.60 0.79 -17.00
CA ALA A 47 28.59 0.44 -18.03
C ALA A 47 28.13 0.92 -19.42
N VAL A 48 26.86 0.72 -19.77
CA VAL A 48 26.26 1.24 -21.01
C VAL A 48 26.24 2.76 -21.03
N ALA A 49 25.87 3.41 -19.94
CA ALA A 49 25.85 4.88 -19.82
C ALA A 49 27.24 5.50 -19.99
N LEU A 50 28.29 4.84 -19.50
CA LEU A 50 29.67 5.31 -19.59
C LEU A 50 30.35 5.00 -20.95
N THR A 51 29.85 4.01 -21.68
CA THR A 51 30.45 3.57 -22.96
C THR A 51 29.59 3.99 -24.14
N LEU A 52 28.38 3.45 -24.26
CA LEU A 52 27.48 3.67 -25.39
C LEU A 52 26.92 5.11 -25.41
N GLY A 53 26.62 5.68 -24.24
CA GLY A 53 26.10 7.03 -24.13
C GLY A 53 27.01 8.09 -24.77
N PRO A 54 28.29 8.21 -24.35
CA PRO A 54 29.24 9.12 -24.98
C PRO A 54 29.48 8.82 -26.46
N ALA A 55 29.49 7.55 -26.87
CA ALA A 55 29.64 7.17 -28.29
C ALA A 55 28.47 7.68 -29.13
N ILE A 56 27.22 7.48 -28.68
CA ILE A 56 26.03 7.99 -29.38
C ILE A 56 26.04 9.51 -29.46
N VAL A 57 26.39 10.20 -28.35
CA VAL A 57 26.48 11.66 -28.33
C VAL A 57 27.55 12.15 -29.31
N THR A 58 28.71 11.49 -29.36
CA THR A 58 29.80 11.86 -30.27
C THR A 58 29.42 11.64 -31.76
N VAL A 59 28.80 10.49 -32.05
CA VAL A 59 28.31 10.19 -33.41
C VAL A 59 27.17 11.13 -33.82
N GLY A 60 26.19 11.32 -32.91
CA GLY A 60 25.04 12.20 -33.16
C GLY A 60 25.43 13.68 -33.34
N SER A 61 26.44 14.16 -32.61
CA SER A 61 26.95 15.52 -32.79
C SER A 61 27.65 15.72 -34.14
N ARG A 62 28.31 14.65 -34.67
CA ARG A 62 28.93 14.69 -35.99
C ARG A 62 27.89 14.88 -37.11
N PHE A 63 26.66 14.46 -36.90
CA PHE A 63 25.54 14.68 -37.80
C PHE A 63 24.70 15.93 -37.47
N GLY A 64 25.11 16.76 -36.50
CA GLY A 64 24.39 17.96 -36.05
C GLY A 64 23.05 17.72 -35.37
N LEU A 65 22.71 16.46 -35.03
CA LEU A 65 21.43 16.06 -34.44
C LEU A 65 21.32 16.41 -32.96
N LEU A 66 22.43 16.46 -32.23
CA LEU A 66 22.48 16.62 -30.76
C LEU A 66 23.11 17.94 -30.30
N GLU A 67 23.34 18.89 -31.24
CA GLU A 67 23.87 20.21 -30.87
C GLU A 67 22.77 21.07 -30.20
N PRO A 68 23.00 21.63 -29.00
CA PRO A 68 22.01 22.46 -28.32
C PRO A 68 21.87 23.80 -29.06
N LYS A 69 20.75 23.99 -29.78
CA LYS A 69 20.42 25.21 -30.52
C LYS A 69 20.13 26.44 -29.64
N ARG A 70 20.00 26.28 -28.34
CA ARG A 70 19.70 27.37 -27.37
C ARG A 70 20.57 27.26 -26.14
N ALA A 71 21.13 28.37 -25.67
CA ALA A 71 21.82 28.49 -24.41
C ALA A 71 20.81 28.26 -23.22
N MET A 72 21.18 27.41 -22.27
CA MET A 72 20.35 27.16 -21.08
C MET A 72 20.06 28.46 -20.33
N ARG A 73 18.80 28.67 -19.90
CA ARG A 73 18.38 29.82 -19.10
C ARG A 73 18.90 29.69 -17.66
N ILE A 74 20.15 30.05 -17.45
CA ILE A 74 20.82 30.03 -16.13
C ILE A 74 20.26 31.12 -15.19
N ARG A 75 19.64 32.17 -15.72
CA ARG A 75 19.22 33.36 -14.93
C ARG A 75 18.22 33.06 -13.81
N ALA A 76 17.26 32.19 -14.06
CA ALA A 76 16.24 31.83 -13.04
C ALA A 76 16.87 31.11 -11.85
N TRP A 77 17.69 30.10 -12.11
CA TRP A 77 18.36 29.34 -11.05
C TRP A 77 19.42 30.15 -10.28
N ARG A 78 20.05 31.13 -10.95
CA ARG A 78 20.91 32.09 -10.24
C ARG A 78 20.11 32.97 -9.27
N ARG A 79 18.88 33.38 -9.62
CA ARG A 79 18.00 34.12 -8.70
C ARG A 79 17.64 33.25 -7.48
N VAL A 80 17.26 32.00 -7.69
CA VAL A 80 17.00 31.05 -6.58
C VAL A 80 18.26 30.94 -5.71
N GLY A 81 19.43 30.71 -6.32
CA GLY A 81 20.68 30.61 -5.58
C GLY A 81 21.03 31.89 -4.80
N THR A 82 20.78 33.09 -5.37
CA THR A 82 21.02 34.37 -4.64
C THR A 82 20.07 34.53 -3.46
N THR A 83 18.79 34.11 -3.60
CA THR A 83 17.80 34.17 -2.52
C THR A 83 18.19 33.22 -1.38
N VAL A 84 18.59 31.98 -1.70
CA VAL A 84 18.99 30.99 -0.70
C VAL A 84 20.24 31.43 0.06
N VAL A 85 21.23 31.96 -0.65
CA VAL A 85 22.46 32.43 -0.02
C VAL A 85 22.25 33.72 0.80
N ARG A 86 21.27 34.55 0.42
CA ARG A 86 20.92 35.79 1.16
C ARG A 86 20.13 35.49 2.44
N TRP A 87 19.25 34.50 2.41
CA TRP A 87 18.32 34.19 3.51
C TRP A 87 18.37 32.69 3.91
N PRO A 88 19.55 32.14 4.25
CA PRO A 88 19.71 30.72 4.45
C PRO A 88 18.94 30.20 5.68
N GLY A 89 18.88 30.97 6.79
CA GLY A 89 18.15 30.59 8.01
C GLY A 89 16.63 30.46 7.79
N PRO A 90 15.94 31.52 7.35
CA PRO A 90 14.52 31.45 7.06
C PRO A 90 14.12 30.36 6.03
N ILE A 91 14.93 30.16 5.01
CA ILE A 91 14.68 29.13 3.99
C ILE A 91 14.85 27.72 4.58
N LEU A 92 15.85 27.51 5.43
CA LEU A 92 16.02 26.24 6.11
C LEU A 92 14.83 25.94 7.03
N VAL A 93 14.38 26.95 7.81
CA VAL A 93 13.20 26.79 8.68
C VAL A 93 11.94 26.47 7.88
N ALA A 94 11.70 27.17 6.77
CA ALA A 94 10.54 26.91 5.91
C ALA A 94 10.58 25.51 5.28
N SER A 95 11.74 25.06 4.79
CA SER A 95 11.89 23.73 4.23
C SER A 95 11.79 22.62 5.28
N LEU A 96 12.27 22.89 6.50
CA LEU A 96 12.12 21.98 7.63
C LEU A 96 10.65 21.90 8.08
N ALA A 97 9.95 23.04 8.16
CA ALA A 97 8.53 23.06 8.49
C ALA A 97 7.70 22.25 7.48
N LEU A 98 8.01 22.36 6.19
CA LEU A 98 7.36 21.57 5.16
C LEU A 98 7.64 20.05 5.32
N ALA A 99 8.87 19.69 5.70
CA ALA A 99 9.21 18.31 6.00
C ALA A 99 8.46 17.77 7.24
N LEU A 100 8.30 18.62 8.27
CA LEU A 100 7.59 18.26 9.48
C LEU A 100 6.11 17.97 9.25
N ILE A 101 5.46 18.62 8.27
CA ILE A 101 4.06 18.32 7.89
C ILE A 101 3.95 16.85 7.45
N GLY A 102 4.86 16.37 6.61
CA GLY A 102 4.88 14.96 6.22
C GLY A 102 5.20 14.04 7.41
N LEU A 103 6.22 14.37 8.20
CA LEU A 103 6.61 13.56 9.36
C LEU A 103 5.48 13.41 10.40
N ALA A 104 4.63 14.42 10.56
CA ALA A 104 3.49 14.38 11.48
C ALA A 104 2.45 13.30 11.13
N ALA A 105 2.44 12.84 9.88
CA ALA A 105 1.53 11.78 9.43
C ALA A 105 2.07 10.36 9.66
N LEU A 106 3.36 10.19 9.98
CA LEU A 106 3.97 8.86 10.16
C LEU A 106 3.35 8.02 11.30
N PRO A 107 2.99 8.61 12.46
CA PRO A 107 2.40 7.82 13.55
C PRO A 107 1.06 7.14 13.19
N GLY A 108 0.36 7.62 12.17
CA GLY A 108 -0.89 7.05 11.66
C GLY A 108 -0.71 5.97 10.60
N TYR A 109 0.50 5.49 10.36
CA TYR A 109 0.78 4.50 9.33
C TYR A 109 0.13 3.15 9.65
N GLN A 110 -0.74 2.70 8.75
CA GLN A 110 -1.37 1.39 8.75
C GLN A 110 -0.97 0.62 7.51
N THR A 111 -0.66 -0.65 7.70
CA THR A 111 -0.15 -1.52 6.64
C THR A 111 -1.14 -2.66 6.41
N SER A 112 -1.47 -2.94 5.17
CA SER A 112 -2.24 -4.11 4.80
C SER A 112 -1.35 -5.15 4.10
N TYR A 113 -1.57 -6.41 4.47
CA TYR A 113 -0.95 -7.59 3.87
C TYR A 113 -1.92 -8.35 2.95
N ASP A 114 -3.15 -7.87 2.83
CA ASP A 114 -4.20 -8.48 2.03
C ASP A 114 -4.10 -8.03 0.56
N ASP A 115 -3.42 -8.82 -0.25
CA ASP A 115 -3.23 -8.56 -1.68
C ASP A 115 -4.55 -8.43 -2.45
N THR A 116 -5.63 -9.04 -1.97
CA THR A 116 -6.93 -9.04 -2.67
C THR A 116 -7.55 -7.64 -2.78
N ARG A 117 -7.23 -6.74 -1.84
CA ARG A 117 -7.69 -5.34 -1.84
C ARG A 117 -7.02 -4.48 -2.90
N TYR A 118 -5.87 -4.93 -3.41
CA TYR A 118 -5.04 -4.17 -4.35
C TYR A 118 -5.13 -4.68 -5.78
N ILE A 119 -5.85 -5.78 -5.98
CA ILE A 119 -6.13 -6.37 -7.28
C ILE A 119 -7.50 -5.89 -7.75
N PRO A 120 -7.71 -5.59 -9.05
CA PRO A 120 -9.01 -5.20 -9.57
C PRO A 120 -10.11 -6.23 -9.27
N GLU A 121 -11.30 -5.73 -8.95
CA GLU A 121 -12.47 -6.58 -8.66
C GLU A 121 -12.93 -7.38 -9.88
N SER A 122 -12.60 -6.91 -11.08
CA SER A 122 -12.94 -7.54 -12.37
C SER A 122 -12.14 -8.81 -12.66
N ILE A 123 -11.05 -9.07 -11.94
CA ILE A 123 -10.25 -10.28 -12.15
C ILE A 123 -11.04 -11.50 -11.65
N PRO A 124 -11.15 -12.59 -12.46
CA PRO A 124 -11.98 -13.75 -12.13
C PRO A 124 -11.73 -14.36 -10.75
N ALA A 125 -10.48 -14.43 -10.31
CA ALA A 125 -10.11 -14.94 -9.00
C ALA A 125 -10.66 -14.06 -7.86
N ASN A 126 -10.58 -12.73 -7.99
CA ASN A 126 -11.08 -11.78 -7.00
C ASN A 126 -12.62 -11.76 -7.00
N ALA A 127 -13.25 -11.76 -8.17
CA ALA A 127 -14.69 -11.88 -8.30
C ALA A 127 -15.21 -13.20 -7.67
N GLY A 128 -14.49 -14.31 -7.87
CA GLY A 128 -14.78 -15.59 -7.24
C GLY A 128 -14.67 -15.54 -5.71
N LEU A 129 -13.61 -14.91 -5.20
CA LEU A 129 -13.42 -14.72 -3.76
C LEU A 129 -14.52 -13.84 -3.15
N GLN A 130 -14.91 -12.76 -3.81
CA GLN A 130 -16.02 -11.90 -3.36
C GLN A 130 -17.36 -12.64 -3.37
N ALA A 131 -17.64 -13.42 -4.40
CA ALA A 131 -18.83 -14.26 -4.45
C ALA A 131 -18.83 -15.29 -3.31
N ALA A 132 -17.69 -15.93 -3.05
CA ALA A 132 -17.54 -16.89 -1.97
C ALA A 132 -17.68 -16.23 -0.58
N THR A 133 -17.08 -15.06 -0.36
CA THR A 133 -17.18 -14.33 0.93
C THR A 133 -18.58 -13.80 1.21
N LYS A 134 -19.38 -13.58 0.18
CA LYS A 134 -20.78 -13.17 0.33
C LYS A 134 -21.65 -14.27 0.96
N TYR A 135 -21.34 -15.53 0.67
CA TYR A 135 -22.13 -16.67 1.13
C TYR A 135 -21.46 -17.43 2.27
N PHE A 136 -20.13 -17.40 2.34
CA PHE A 136 -19.32 -18.06 3.35
C PHE A 136 -18.43 -17.02 4.02
N SER A 137 -18.29 -17.07 5.34
CA SER A 137 -17.36 -16.15 6.02
C SER A 137 -15.93 -16.42 5.56
N LEU A 138 -15.16 -15.36 5.34
CA LEU A 138 -13.76 -15.46 4.92
C LEU A 138 -12.92 -16.31 5.89
N SER A 139 -13.23 -16.26 7.19
CA SER A 139 -12.57 -17.05 8.21
C SER A 139 -12.85 -18.57 8.11
N ARG A 140 -13.96 -18.98 7.46
CA ARG A 140 -14.22 -20.39 7.16
C ARG A 140 -13.46 -20.86 5.93
N MET A 141 -13.23 -19.96 4.97
CA MET A 141 -12.51 -20.30 3.74
C MET A 141 -11.00 -20.32 3.94
N SER A 142 -10.50 -19.54 4.90
CA SER A 142 -9.08 -19.41 5.22
C SER A 142 -8.87 -19.56 6.72
N PRO A 143 -9.10 -20.77 7.28
CA PRO A 143 -8.87 -21.03 8.69
C PRO A 143 -7.37 -21.07 9.01
N GLU A 144 -7.03 -20.77 10.26
CA GLU A 144 -5.70 -21.11 10.77
C GLU A 144 -5.62 -22.62 11.02
N VAL A 145 -4.46 -23.18 10.77
CA VAL A 145 -4.18 -24.61 10.94
C VAL A 145 -3.19 -24.77 12.08
N LEU A 146 -3.67 -25.27 13.20
CA LEU A 146 -2.84 -25.67 14.33
C LEU A 146 -2.44 -27.12 14.15
N VAL A 147 -1.14 -27.36 14.08
CA VAL A 147 -0.57 -28.69 13.92
C VAL A 147 0.17 -29.08 15.21
N VAL A 148 -0.13 -30.26 15.71
CA VAL A 148 0.56 -30.87 16.85
C VAL A 148 1.23 -32.16 16.41
N GLU A 149 2.55 -32.21 16.46
CA GLU A 149 3.37 -33.34 16.03
C GLU A 149 4.01 -34.01 17.22
N THR A 150 3.94 -35.35 17.28
CA THR A 150 4.47 -36.18 18.38
C THR A 150 5.18 -37.43 17.84
N ASP A 151 5.85 -38.15 18.74
CA ASP A 151 6.54 -39.40 18.40
C ASP A 151 5.62 -40.65 18.43
N ARG A 152 4.38 -40.51 18.92
CA ARG A 152 3.45 -41.61 19.15
C ARG A 152 2.13 -41.41 18.44
N ASP A 153 1.39 -42.50 18.26
CA ASP A 153 0.04 -42.45 17.69
C ASP A 153 -0.95 -41.82 18.67
N LEU A 154 -1.62 -40.76 18.22
CA LEU A 154 -2.57 -39.98 18.98
C LEU A 154 -4.02 -40.55 18.93
N ARG A 155 -4.26 -41.60 18.17
CA ARG A 155 -5.58 -42.20 17.96
C ARG A 155 -5.94 -43.13 19.12
N ASN A 156 -6.03 -42.60 20.32
CA ASN A 156 -6.42 -43.32 21.52
C ASN A 156 -7.25 -42.40 22.46
N SER A 157 -8.03 -43.01 23.36
CA SER A 157 -8.94 -42.30 24.26
C SER A 157 -8.23 -41.27 25.17
N SER A 158 -7.01 -41.55 25.62
CA SER A 158 -6.25 -40.67 26.50
C SER A 158 -5.80 -39.40 25.78
N ASP A 159 -5.25 -39.55 24.58
CA ASP A 159 -4.76 -38.40 23.82
C ASP A 159 -5.91 -37.56 23.26
N PHE A 160 -7.05 -38.19 22.92
CA PHE A 160 -8.26 -37.44 22.54
C PHE A 160 -8.80 -36.54 23.65
N LEU A 161 -8.69 -36.98 24.92
CA LEU A 161 -9.03 -36.09 26.07
C LEU A 161 -8.13 -34.86 26.11
N ILE A 162 -6.83 -35.05 25.88
CA ILE A 162 -5.86 -33.94 25.84
C ILE A 162 -6.14 -33.02 24.66
N LEU A 163 -6.42 -33.59 23.48
CA LEU A 163 -6.76 -32.83 22.27
C LEU A 163 -8.08 -32.04 22.42
N ASP A 164 -9.07 -32.58 23.15
CA ASP A 164 -10.29 -31.83 23.45
C ASP A 164 -10.00 -30.65 24.40
N ARG A 165 -9.20 -30.88 25.43
CA ARG A 165 -8.73 -29.80 26.34
C ARG A 165 -8.00 -28.71 25.55
N LEU A 166 -7.12 -29.11 24.61
CA LEU A 166 -6.42 -28.17 23.72
C LEU A 166 -7.42 -27.37 22.88
N ALA A 167 -8.35 -28.02 22.23
CA ALA A 167 -9.37 -27.36 21.41
C ALA A 167 -10.24 -26.39 22.23
N LYS A 168 -10.61 -26.74 23.46
CA LYS A 168 -11.34 -25.87 24.39
C LYS A 168 -10.54 -24.63 24.79
N ARG A 169 -9.26 -24.81 25.13
CA ARG A 169 -8.38 -23.68 25.49
C ARG A 169 -8.19 -22.70 24.34
N VAL A 170 -7.96 -23.22 23.13
CA VAL A 170 -7.85 -22.39 21.92
C VAL A 170 -9.16 -21.69 21.60
N PHE A 171 -10.31 -22.36 21.77
CA PHE A 171 -11.62 -21.75 21.51
C PHE A 171 -11.90 -20.58 22.47
N ASN A 172 -11.41 -20.65 23.71
CA ASN A 172 -11.60 -19.59 24.71
C ASN A 172 -10.71 -18.36 24.49
N VAL A 173 -9.81 -18.38 23.50
CA VAL A 173 -9.05 -17.19 23.13
C VAL A 173 -10.00 -16.15 22.50
N GLU A 174 -9.94 -14.93 23.02
CA GLU A 174 -10.80 -13.84 22.56
C GLU A 174 -10.66 -13.63 21.05
N GLY A 175 -11.80 -13.59 20.35
CA GLY A 175 -11.83 -13.40 18.89
C GLY A 175 -11.69 -14.68 18.07
N VAL A 176 -11.61 -15.86 18.70
CA VAL A 176 -11.81 -17.14 18.03
C VAL A 176 -13.31 -17.39 17.91
N ALA A 177 -13.78 -17.73 16.70
CA ALA A 177 -15.19 -18.03 16.44
C ALA A 177 -15.48 -19.52 16.49
N ARG A 178 -14.54 -20.35 16.03
CA ARG A 178 -14.73 -21.79 15.89
C ARG A 178 -13.39 -22.52 15.90
N VAL A 179 -13.36 -23.66 16.52
CA VAL A 179 -12.24 -24.62 16.48
C VAL A 179 -12.78 -25.97 16.04
N GLN A 180 -12.31 -26.46 14.89
CA GLN A 180 -12.58 -27.81 14.42
C GLN A 180 -11.38 -28.68 14.81
N ALA A 181 -11.66 -29.76 15.51
CA ALA A 181 -10.68 -30.70 16.03
C ALA A 181 -11.25 -32.12 15.95
N PRO A 182 -10.45 -33.17 16.16
CA PRO A 182 -10.98 -34.52 16.18
C PRO A 182 -12.14 -34.75 17.17
N SER A 183 -12.10 -34.05 18.32
CA SER A 183 -13.20 -34.05 19.32
C SER A 183 -14.35 -33.09 18.96
N ARG A 184 -14.17 -32.23 17.95
CA ARG A 184 -15.10 -31.16 17.54
C ARG A 184 -15.09 -30.97 16.02
N PRO A 185 -15.45 -31.97 15.23
CA PRO A 185 -15.30 -31.92 13.77
C PRO A 185 -16.12 -30.77 13.16
N ASP A 186 -17.29 -30.45 13.71
CA ASP A 186 -18.12 -29.34 13.30
C ASP A 186 -17.92 -28.06 14.13
N GLY A 187 -16.88 -28.01 14.97
CA GLY A 187 -16.60 -26.90 15.89
C GLY A 187 -17.43 -26.94 17.18
N ALA A 188 -18.37 -27.86 17.29
CA ALA A 188 -19.04 -28.23 18.53
C ALA A 188 -18.52 -29.60 19.00
N PRO A 189 -18.44 -29.87 20.31
CA PRO A 189 -18.07 -31.19 20.80
C PRO A 189 -18.94 -32.27 20.17
N ILE A 190 -18.35 -33.44 19.88
CA ILE A 190 -19.11 -34.58 19.39
C ILE A 190 -20.17 -34.89 20.44
N ALA A 191 -21.44 -34.90 20.06
CA ALA A 191 -22.54 -35.29 20.94
C ALA A 191 -22.33 -36.73 21.42
N HIS A 192 -22.65 -36.97 22.68
CA HIS A 192 -22.65 -38.34 23.25
C HIS A 192 -21.26 -38.93 23.62
N THR A 193 -20.28 -38.10 23.94
CA THR A 193 -18.91 -38.55 24.24
C THR A 193 -18.52 -38.46 25.70
N SER A 194 -19.45 -38.36 26.63
CA SER A 194 -19.15 -38.40 28.05
C SER A 194 -19.70 -39.65 28.72
N ILE A 195 -18.94 -40.18 29.72
CA ILE A 195 -19.36 -41.33 30.54
C ILE A 195 -20.73 -41.12 31.19
N PRO A 196 -21.05 -39.95 31.78
CA PRO A 196 -22.37 -39.67 32.30
C PRO A 196 -23.48 -39.75 31.25
N PHE A 197 -23.13 -39.41 29.99
CA PHE A 197 -24.08 -39.51 28.86
C PHE A 197 -24.35 -40.95 28.43
N LEU A 198 -23.32 -41.79 28.38
CA LEU A 198 -23.47 -43.23 28.09
C LEU A 198 -24.39 -43.88 29.13
N ILE A 199 -24.45 -43.32 30.34
CA ILE A 199 -25.31 -43.80 31.43
C ILE A 199 -26.71 -43.14 31.41
N SER A 200 -26.80 -41.88 30.95
CA SER A 200 -28.05 -41.10 30.88
C SER A 200 -28.53 -40.81 29.48
N MET A 201 -28.43 -41.76 28.60
CA MET A 201 -28.56 -41.68 27.13
C MET A 201 -29.80 -40.97 26.53
N GLN A 202 -30.69 -40.41 27.30
CA GLN A 202 -31.91 -39.78 26.76
C GLN A 202 -32.02 -38.24 26.97
N GLY A 203 -31.33 -37.65 27.88
CA GLY A 203 -31.58 -36.24 28.28
C GLY A 203 -30.57 -35.20 27.78
N VAL A 204 -29.27 -35.49 27.79
CA VAL A 204 -28.22 -34.48 27.59
C VAL A 204 -27.96 -34.14 26.12
N GLY A 205 -28.08 -35.15 25.24
CA GLY A 205 -27.93 -34.91 23.79
C GLY A 205 -29.03 -34.02 23.19
N GLN A 206 -30.24 -34.14 23.77
CA GLN A 206 -31.38 -33.33 23.37
C GLN A 206 -31.23 -31.86 23.79
N GLN A 207 -30.65 -31.62 25.00
CA GLN A 207 -30.43 -30.30 25.54
C GLN A 207 -29.32 -29.53 24.77
N GLN A 208 -28.30 -30.21 24.30
CA GLN A 208 -27.22 -29.60 23.50
C GLN A 208 -27.71 -29.22 22.08
N ASN A 209 -28.51 -30.10 21.47
CA ASN A 209 -29.17 -29.79 20.18
C ASN A 209 -30.13 -28.60 20.34
N MET A 210 -30.83 -28.53 21.46
CA MET A 210 -31.73 -27.43 21.80
C MET A 210 -30.99 -26.10 21.96
N LYS A 211 -29.81 -26.10 22.59
CA LYS A 211 -29.00 -24.89 22.72
C LYS A 211 -28.49 -24.41 21.36
N LEU A 212 -27.96 -25.32 20.52
CA LEU A 212 -27.55 -25.02 19.16
C LEU A 212 -28.71 -24.48 18.30
N MET A 213 -29.90 -25.04 18.47
CA MET A 213 -31.09 -24.60 17.80
C MET A 213 -31.51 -23.20 18.25
N LYS A 214 -31.45 -22.92 19.55
CA LYS A 214 -31.72 -21.60 20.13
C LYS A 214 -30.75 -20.54 19.61
N ASP A 215 -29.46 -20.84 19.59
CA ASP A 215 -28.42 -19.93 19.07
C ASP A 215 -28.64 -19.70 17.57
N ARG A 216 -28.96 -20.75 16.80
CA ARG A 216 -29.33 -20.63 15.38
C ARG A 216 -30.58 -19.78 15.15
N ILE A 217 -31.59 -19.95 15.99
CA ILE A 217 -32.82 -19.14 15.93
C ILE A 217 -32.50 -17.68 16.23
N ALA A 218 -31.66 -17.40 17.23
CA ALA A 218 -31.20 -16.06 17.54
C ALA A 218 -30.39 -15.45 16.38
N ASP A 219 -29.47 -16.23 15.83
CA ASP A 219 -28.67 -15.80 14.66
C ASP A 219 -29.54 -15.51 13.43
N MET A 220 -30.57 -16.34 13.16
CA MET A 220 -31.50 -16.09 12.07
C MET A 220 -32.27 -14.80 12.23
N ARG A 221 -32.65 -14.46 13.46
CA ARG A 221 -33.30 -13.19 13.75
C ARG A 221 -32.36 -12.03 13.51
N THR A 222 -31.14 -12.13 14.03
CA THR A 222 -30.12 -11.10 13.82
C THR A 222 -29.82 -10.92 12.32
N GLN A 223 -29.68 -12.02 11.60
CA GLN A 223 -29.46 -11.96 10.15
C GLN A 223 -30.65 -11.34 9.40
N ALA A 224 -31.90 -11.63 9.86
CA ALA A 224 -33.09 -10.99 9.26
C ALA A 224 -33.13 -9.49 9.55
N ASP A 225 -32.66 -9.06 10.73
CA ASP A 225 -32.56 -7.65 11.11
C ASP A 225 -31.43 -6.96 10.31
N ASP A 226 -30.27 -7.61 10.16
CA ASP A 226 -29.15 -7.13 9.33
C ASP A 226 -29.55 -6.98 7.85
N ILE A 227 -30.32 -7.95 7.34
CA ILE A 227 -30.92 -7.83 6.00
C ILE A 227 -31.88 -6.63 5.96
N GLY A 228 -32.62 -6.39 7.04
CA GLY A 228 -33.50 -5.23 7.16
C GLY A 228 -32.74 -3.89 7.08
N GLU A 229 -31.62 -3.79 7.77
CA GLU A 229 -30.71 -2.61 7.69
C GLU A 229 -30.11 -2.48 6.28
N THR A 230 -29.72 -3.61 5.69
CA THR A 230 -29.20 -3.63 4.32
C THR A 230 -30.27 -3.12 3.33
N ILE A 231 -31.53 -3.58 3.46
CA ILE A 231 -32.66 -3.10 2.65
C ILE A 231 -32.87 -1.59 2.85
N ALA A 232 -32.81 -1.11 4.09
CA ALA A 232 -32.93 0.32 4.37
C ALA A 232 -31.81 1.14 3.72
N THR A 233 -30.59 0.62 3.80
CA THR A 233 -29.41 1.23 3.15
C THR A 233 -29.55 1.24 1.63
N MET A 234 -30.01 0.13 1.04
CA MET A 234 -30.24 0.04 -0.40
C MET A 234 -31.34 0.98 -0.86
N LYS A 235 -32.45 1.10 -0.11
CA LYS A 235 -33.53 2.06 -0.40
C LYS A 235 -33.01 3.48 -0.33
N LYS A 236 -32.16 3.80 0.65
CA LYS A 236 -31.50 5.11 0.77
C LYS A 236 -30.56 5.36 -0.42
N MET A 237 -29.76 4.34 -0.79
CA MET A 237 -28.86 4.43 -1.92
C MET A 237 -29.60 4.60 -3.24
N TYR A 238 -30.68 3.86 -3.44
CA TYR A 238 -31.57 4.04 -4.59
C TYR A 238 -32.15 5.46 -4.66
N GLY A 239 -32.61 6.00 -3.52
CA GLY A 239 -33.09 7.39 -3.44
C GLY A 239 -32.01 8.43 -3.73
N LEU A 240 -30.79 8.20 -3.28
CA LEU A 240 -29.64 9.05 -3.58
C LEU A 240 -29.24 8.97 -5.05
N MET A 241 -29.22 7.75 -5.61
CA MET A 241 -28.92 7.52 -7.03
C MET A 241 -29.99 8.13 -7.94
N THR A 242 -31.26 8.08 -7.54
CA THR A 242 -32.35 8.75 -8.27
C THR A 242 -32.15 10.29 -8.29
N LYS A 243 -31.78 10.85 -7.13
CA LYS A 243 -31.43 12.28 -7.05
C LYS A 243 -30.19 12.63 -7.89
N PHE A 244 -29.16 11.77 -7.79
CA PHE A 244 -27.95 11.93 -8.59
C PHE A 244 -28.23 11.87 -10.09
N SER A 245 -29.06 10.92 -10.52
CA SER A 245 -29.51 10.82 -11.91
C SER A 245 -30.21 12.10 -12.38
N GLY A 246 -31.10 12.67 -11.53
CA GLY A 246 -31.76 13.94 -11.82
C GLY A 246 -30.77 15.09 -11.96
N ILE A 247 -29.85 15.23 -11.02
CA ILE A 247 -28.80 16.26 -11.07
C ILE A 247 -27.90 16.09 -12.30
N THR A 248 -27.52 14.85 -12.61
CA THR A 248 -26.69 14.55 -13.78
C THR A 248 -27.41 14.92 -15.08
N THR A 249 -28.70 14.67 -15.16
CA THR A 249 -29.49 15.09 -16.34
C THR A 249 -29.45 16.60 -16.54
N VAL A 250 -29.67 17.38 -15.47
CA VAL A 250 -29.58 18.86 -15.53
C VAL A 250 -28.15 19.28 -15.92
N MET A 251 -27.15 18.66 -15.32
CA MET A 251 -25.74 18.98 -15.62
C MET A 251 -25.38 18.69 -17.09
N ILE A 252 -25.97 17.68 -17.69
CA ILE A 252 -25.78 17.36 -19.11
C ILE A 252 -26.44 18.42 -20.01
N ASP A 253 -27.64 18.83 -19.65
CA ASP A 253 -28.34 19.91 -20.37
C ASP A 253 -27.52 21.20 -20.29
N ASP A 254 -27.04 21.60 -19.08
CA ASP A 254 -26.17 22.76 -18.87
C ASP A 254 -24.85 22.66 -19.66
N MET A 255 -24.24 21.48 -19.68
CA MET A 255 -22.99 21.24 -20.47
C MET A 255 -23.25 21.29 -21.97
N THR A 256 -24.42 20.86 -22.41
CA THR A 256 -24.81 20.95 -23.81
C THR A 256 -24.99 22.41 -24.22
N ASP A 257 -25.67 23.21 -23.39
CA ASP A 257 -25.82 24.64 -23.61
C ASP A 257 -24.46 25.36 -23.60
N MET A 258 -23.58 24.97 -22.69
CA MET A 258 -22.22 25.50 -22.63
C MET A 258 -21.40 25.13 -23.88
N ARG A 259 -21.48 23.87 -24.36
CA ARG A 259 -20.89 23.48 -25.64
C ARG A 259 -21.36 24.33 -26.77
N ASP A 260 -22.69 24.54 -26.89
CA ASP A 260 -23.26 25.33 -27.96
C ASP A 260 -22.80 26.78 -27.89
N THR A 261 -22.66 27.33 -26.68
CA THR A 261 -22.10 28.67 -26.45
C THR A 261 -20.62 28.73 -26.88
N VAL A 262 -19.81 27.68 -26.57
CA VAL A 262 -18.42 27.61 -26.97
C VAL A 262 -18.28 27.45 -28.50
N HIS A 263 -19.18 26.71 -29.15
CA HIS A 263 -19.26 26.64 -30.60
C HIS A 263 -19.56 27.98 -31.23
N GLN A 264 -20.55 28.72 -30.67
CA GLN A 264 -20.85 30.09 -31.14
C GLN A 264 -19.65 31.02 -30.94
N LEU A 265 -18.95 30.93 -29.82
CA LEU A 265 -17.73 31.68 -29.58
C LEU A 265 -16.63 31.33 -30.58
N ARG A 266 -16.41 30.05 -30.86
CA ARG A 266 -15.47 29.57 -31.90
C ARG A 266 -15.80 30.15 -33.28
N ASP A 267 -17.08 30.10 -33.65
CA ASP A 267 -17.52 30.60 -34.94
C ASP A 267 -17.37 32.14 -35.06
N MET A 268 -17.64 32.87 -33.96
CA MET A 268 -17.38 34.32 -33.88
C MET A 268 -15.87 34.60 -34.04
N ILE A 269 -15.04 33.80 -33.37
CA ILE A 269 -13.55 33.92 -33.44
C ILE A 269 -13.05 33.57 -34.83
N ALA A 270 -13.60 32.52 -35.44
CA ALA A 270 -13.24 32.13 -36.82
C ALA A 270 -13.56 33.24 -37.80
N ASN A 271 -14.74 33.86 -37.65
CA ASN A 271 -15.15 35.04 -38.45
C ASN A 271 -14.22 36.24 -38.21
N PHE A 272 -13.78 36.45 -36.97
CA PHE A 272 -12.80 37.47 -36.63
C PHE A 272 -11.45 37.16 -37.23
N ASP A 273 -10.95 35.91 -37.12
CA ASP A 273 -9.68 35.47 -37.69
C ASP A 273 -9.68 35.62 -39.22
N ASP A 274 -10.78 35.29 -39.91
CA ASP A 274 -10.91 35.45 -41.33
C ASP A 274 -10.81 36.93 -41.76
N GLN A 275 -11.40 37.87 -41.02
CA GLN A 275 -11.27 39.29 -41.29
C GLN A 275 -9.85 39.81 -41.05
N PHE A 276 -9.16 39.28 -40.05
CA PHE A 276 -7.81 39.74 -39.68
C PHE A 276 -6.68 38.82 -40.25
N ARG A 277 -7.00 37.82 -41.06
CA ARG A 277 -6.06 36.89 -41.68
C ARG A 277 -4.83 37.55 -42.34
N PRO A 278 -4.99 38.65 -43.12
CA PRO A 278 -3.84 39.31 -43.70
C PRO A 278 -2.89 39.90 -42.67
N ILE A 279 -3.45 40.43 -41.57
CA ILE A 279 -2.68 41.04 -40.48
C ILE A 279 -1.99 39.95 -39.64
N ARG A 280 -2.70 38.84 -39.36
CA ARG A 280 -2.15 37.66 -38.71
C ARG A 280 -0.96 37.09 -39.45
N ASN A 281 -1.11 36.89 -40.76
CA ASN A 281 -0.04 36.38 -41.62
C ASN A 281 1.18 37.30 -41.64
N TYR A 282 0.96 38.60 -41.65
CA TYR A 282 2.06 39.57 -41.59
C TYR A 282 2.85 39.43 -40.28
N PHE A 283 2.17 39.42 -39.13
CA PHE A 283 2.83 39.29 -37.85
C PHE A 283 3.45 37.93 -37.60
N TYR A 284 2.93 36.87 -38.21
CA TYR A 284 3.49 35.52 -38.10
C TYR A 284 4.84 35.40 -38.79
N TRP A 285 5.02 36.02 -39.94
CA TRP A 285 6.22 35.94 -40.74
C TRP A 285 7.21 37.09 -40.48
N GLU A 286 6.90 38.04 -39.60
CA GLU A 286 7.80 39.14 -39.26
C GLU A 286 8.99 38.64 -38.40
N PRO A 287 10.23 38.66 -38.95
CA PRO A 287 11.41 38.11 -38.24
C PRO A 287 11.77 38.88 -36.97
N HIS A 288 11.36 40.14 -36.84
CA HIS A 288 11.69 41.03 -35.75
C HIS A 288 10.48 41.32 -34.84
N CYS A 289 9.46 40.49 -34.88
CA CYS A 289 8.21 40.66 -34.14
C CYS A 289 8.43 40.85 -32.62
N TYR A 290 9.47 40.19 -32.09
CA TYR A 290 9.80 40.31 -30.65
C TYR A 290 10.22 41.72 -30.22
N ASN A 291 10.82 42.50 -31.12
CA ASN A 291 11.28 43.87 -30.88
C ASN A 291 10.16 44.91 -31.07
N ILE A 292 9.01 44.51 -31.57
CA ILE A 292 7.85 45.37 -31.83
C ILE A 292 6.75 45.04 -30.80
N PRO A 293 6.51 45.90 -29.80
CA PRO A 293 5.55 45.59 -28.73
C PRO A 293 4.14 45.23 -29.21
N LEU A 294 3.68 45.90 -30.28
CA LEU A 294 2.38 45.61 -30.90
C LEU A 294 2.35 44.26 -31.62
N CYS A 295 3.44 43.90 -32.32
CA CYS A 295 3.50 42.63 -33.04
C CYS A 295 3.45 41.43 -32.10
N TRP A 296 4.22 41.47 -31.01
CA TRP A 296 4.22 40.39 -30.04
C TRP A 296 2.87 40.26 -29.33
N SER A 297 2.24 41.38 -28.97
CA SER A 297 0.92 41.37 -28.33
C SER A 297 -0.17 40.79 -29.19
N PHE A 298 -0.20 41.16 -30.48
CA PHE A 298 -1.16 40.60 -31.42
C PHE A 298 -0.88 39.12 -31.75
N ARG A 299 0.37 38.74 -31.86
CA ARG A 299 0.74 37.33 -32.07
C ARG A 299 0.31 36.48 -30.90
N SER A 300 0.57 36.93 -29.65
CA SER A 300 0.09 36.27 -28.44
C SER A 300 -1.44 36.19 -28.36
N LEU A 301 -2.14 37.21 -28.85
CA LEU A 301 -3.59 37.21 -28.95
C LEU A 301 -4.08 36.13 -29.91
N PHE A 302 -3.52 36.05 -31.11
CA PHE A 302 -3.88 35.04 -32.10
C PHE A 302 -3.55 33.63 -31.67
N ASP A 303 -2.40 33.42 -31.02
CA ASP A 303 -2.01 32.11 -30.45
C ASP A 303 -2.98 31.70 -29.34
N SER A 304 -3.50 32.66 -28.57
CA SER A 304 -4.54 32.40 -27.53
C SER A 304 -5.87 32.01 -28.18
N MET A 305 -6.20 32.57 -29.31
CA MET A 305 -7.42 32.26 -30.06
C MET A 305 -7.38 30.87 -30.70
N ASP A 306 -6.20 30.41 -31.13
CA ASP A 306 -6.02 29.03 -31.63
C ASP A 306 -6.30 27.95 -30.54
N GLY A 307 -6.09 28.32 -29.28
CA GLY A 307 -6.42 27.43 -28.13
C GLY A 307 -7.91 27.14 -27.97
N ILE A 308 -8.80 27.99 -28.53
CA ILE A 308 -10.25 27.79 -28.40
C ILE A 308 -10.75 26.62 -29.24
N GLY A 309 -10.07 26.31 -30.37
CA GLY A 309 -10.37 25.11 -31.13
C GLY A 309 -10.18 23.82 -30.30
N THR A 310 -9.07 23.74 -29.57
CA THR A 310 -8.79 22.59 -28.70
C THR A 310 -9.76 22.52 -27.51
N MET A 311 -10.23 23.67 -27.03
CA MET A 311 -11.25 23.75 -25.98
C MET A 311 -12.60 23.23 -26.48
N THR A 312 -13.00 23.59 -27.70
CA THR A 312 -14.23 23.08 -28.34
C THR A 312 -14.20 21.56 -28.47
N ASP A 313 -13.10 21.01 -29.02
CA ASP A 313 -12.93 19.56 -29.16
C ASP A 313 -12.96 18.82 -27.80
N THR A 314 -12.51 19.49 -26.74
CA THR A 314 -12.52 18.93 -25.38
C THR A 314 -13.94 18.91 -24.81
N PHE A 315 -14.71 19.98 -25.05
CA PHE A 315 -16.12 20.04 -24.66
C PHE A 315 -16.96 19.02 -25.43
N ASP A 316 -16.76 18.88 -26.73
CA ASP A 316 -17.45 17.86 -27.52
C ASP A 316 -17.21 16.45 -26.97
N LYS A 317 -15.97 16.11 -26.65
CA LYS A 317 -15.64 14.84 -25.99
C LYS A 317 -16.29 14.71 -24.62
N ALA A 318 -16.32 15.79 -23.84
CA ALA A 318 -16.94 15.79 -22.52
C ALA A 318 -18.45 15.53 -22.59
N VAL A 319 -19.16 16.17 -23.54
CA VAL A 319 -20.60 15.94 -23.76
C VAL A 319 -20.86 14.49 -24.19
N VAL A 320 -20.06 13.95 -25.12
CA VAL A 320 -20.21 12.54 -25.57
C VAL A 320 -20.02 11.56 -24.39
N ASN A 321 -19.02 11.80 -23.54
CA ASN A 321 -18.80 10.96 -22.36
C ASN A 321 -19.95 11.07 -21.35
N MET A 322 -20.52 12.25 -21.20
CA MET A 322 -21.68 12.49 -20.33
C MET A 322 -22.96 11.86 -20.87
N ASP A 323 -23.16 11.87 -22.20
CA ASP A 323 -24.28 11.16 -22.83
C ASP A 323 -24.21 9.65 -22.59
N GLN A 324 -23.00 9.06 -22.62
CA GLN A 324 -22.81 7.68 -22.24
C GLN A 324 -23.18 7.44 -20.77
N MET A 325 -22.85 8.35 -19.87
CA MET A 325 -23.24 8.29 -18.47
C MET A 325 -24.77 8.39 -18.31
N LYS A 326 -25.44 9.25 -19.10
CA LYS A 326 -26.92 9.38 -19.16
C LYS A 326 -27.58 8.05 -19.56
N ALA A 327 -26.99 7.31 -20.47
CA ALA A 327 -27.48 6.00 -20.91
C ALA A 327 -27.33 4.91 -19.85
N LEU A 328 -26.23 4.93 -19.09
CA LEU A 328 -25.92 3.92 -18.07
C LEU A 328 -26.68 4.11 -16.77
N LEU A 329 -26.98 5.36 -16.39
CA LEU A 329 -27.65 5.67 -15.12
C LEU A 329 -29.03 5.03 -14.95
N PRO A 330 -29.94 5.02 -15.96
CA PRO A 330 -31.21 4.32 -15.87
C PRO A 330 -31.06 2.81 -15.74
N GLU A 331 -30.08 2.22 -16.41
CA GLU A 331 -29.78 0.79 -16.34
C GLU A 331 -29.30 0.40 -14.92
N MET A 332 -28.41 1.21 -14.36
CA MET A 332 -28.00 1.06 -12.95
C MET A 332 -29.19 1.20 -12.00
N LEU A 333 -30.04 2.21 -12.18
CA LEU A 333 -31.21 2.41 -11.34
C LEU A 333 -32.19 1.24 -11.43
N ALA A 334 -32.37 0.66 -12.61
CA ALA A 334 -33.26 -0.48 -12.83
C ALA A 334 -32.84 -1.75 -12.09
N THR A 335 -31.57 -1.86 -11.69
CA THR A 335 -31.08 -3.03 -10.95
C THR A 335 -31.48 -3.02 -9.46
N PHE A 336 -31.75 -1.84 -8.87
CA PHE A 336 -32.06 -1.72 -7.45
C PHE A 336 -33.41 -2.31 -7.05
N PRO A 337 -34.54 -2.03 -7.75
CA PRO A 337 -35.83 -2.57 -7.35
C PRO A 337 -35.88 -4.09 -7.24
N PRO A 338 -35.42 -4.88 -8.24
CA PRO A 338 -35.43 -6.33 -8.13
C PRO A 338 -34.49 -6.85 -7.05
N MET A 339 -33.39 -6.13 -6.79
CA MET A 339 -32.46 -6.50 -5.72
C MET A 339 -33.08 -6.27 -4.34
N ILE A 340 -33.79 -5.14 -4.15
CA ILE A 340 -34.54 -4.85 -2.92
C ILE A 340 -35.64 -5.88 -2.70
N GLU A 341 -36.41 -6.22 -3.74
CA GLU A 341 -37.48 -7.22 -3.68
C GLU A 341 -36.94 -8.61 -3.31
N THR A 342 -35.80 -8.97 -3.90
CA THR A 342 -35.11 -10.25 -3.56
C THR A 342 -34.71 -10.28 -2.10
N MET A 343 -34.14 -9.16 -1.59
CA MET A 343 -33.75 -9.05 -0.19
C MET A 343 -34.95 -9.04 0.76
N GLU A 344 -36.06 -8.38 0.38
CA GLU A 344 -37.31 -8.43 1.15
C GLU A 344 -37.89 -9.84 1.23
N SER A 345 -37.89 -10.56 0.11
CA SER A 345 -38.29 -11.98 0.04
C SER A 345 -37.39 -12.84 0.92
N MET A 346 -36.09 -12.64 0.84
CA MET A 346 -35.08 -13.36 1.66
C MET A 346 -35.28 -13.09 3.15
N ARG A 347 -35.55 -11.84 3.52
CA ARG A 347 -35.89 -11.45 4.92
C ARG A 347 -37.17 -12.13 5.39
N GLN A 348 -38.22 -12.12 4.57
CA GLN A 348 -39.48 -12.77 4.91
C GLN A 348 -39.31 -14.29 5.08
N MET A 349 -38.56 -14.93 4.18
CA MET A 349 -38.26 -16.36 4.28
C MET A 349 -37.50 -16.67 5.57
N MET A 350 -36.53 -15.81 5.95
CA MET A 350 -35.74 -15.96 7.17
C MET A 350 -36.60 -15.78 8.44
N LEU A 351 -37.49 -14.79 8.45
CA LEU A 351 -38.44 -14.60 9.55
C LEU A 351 -39.44 -15.71 9.67
N SER A 352 -39.91 -16.26 8.55
CA SER A 352 -40.79 -17.44 8.53
C SER A 352 -40.09 -18.69 9.06
N THR A 353 -38.84 -18.89 8.62
CA THR A 353 -37.99 -19.99 9.13
C THR A 353 -37.70 -19.82 10.62
N TYR A 354 -37.38 -18.56 11.07
CA TYR A 354 -37.23 -18.23 12.48
C TYR A 354 -38.47 -18.60 13.31
N ALA A 355 -39.66 -18.20 12.85
CA ALA A 355 -40.93 -18.51 13.55
C ALA A 355 -41.20 -20.01 13.63
N THR A 356 -40.97 -20.72 12.52
CA THR A 356 -41.15 -22.18 12.46
C THR A 356 -40.16 -22.90 13.36
N MET A 357 -38.88 -22.53 13.31
CA MET A 357 -37.88 -23.12 14.18
C MET A 357 -38.07 -22.73 15.66
N GLY A 358 -38.54 -21.50 15.92
CA GLY A 358 -38.90 -21.08 17.27
C GLY A 358 -40.03 -21.93 17.85
N GLY A 359 -41.12 -22.14 17.10
CA GLY A 359 -42.20 -23.03 17.53
C GLY A 359 -41.75 -24.46 17.74
N PHE A 360 -40.88 -24.98 16.87
CA PHE A 360 -40.32 -26.31 17.05
C PHE A 360 -39.38 -26.38 18.28
N TYR A 361 -38.61 -25.33 18.53
CA TYR A 361 -37.79 -25.23 19.73
C TYR A 361 -38.61 -25.22 21.00
N ASP A 362 -39.67 -24.41 21.07
CA ASP A 362 -40.57 -24.34 22.23
C ASP A 362 -41.22 -25.68 22.55
N GLN A 363 -41.66 -26.41 21.50
CA GLN A 363 -42.21 -27.73 21.65
C GLN A 363 -41.17 -28.75 22.14
N MET A 364 -39.93 -28.66 21.67
CA MET A 364 -38.84 -29.52 22.11
C MET A 364 -38.39 -29.16 23.54
N ASP A 365 -38.38 -27.85 23.90
CA ASP A 365 -38.05 -27.39 25.26
C ASP A 365 -39.08 -27.90 26.28
N GLU A 366 -40.36 -27.87 25.93
CA GLU A 366 -41.43 -28.44 26.77
C GLU A 366 -41.26 -29.96 26.95
N LEU A 367 -41.00 -30.72 25.89
CA LEU A 367 -40.68 -32.13 25.92
C LEU A 367 -39.40 -32.43 26.75
N THR A 368 -38.37 -31.59 26.64
CA THR A 368 -37.09 -31.76 27.35
C THR A 368 -37.24 -31.40 28.82
N ARG A 369 -38.07 -30.41 29.15
CA ARG A 369 -38.35 -30.01 30.53
C ARG A 369 -39.07 -31.14 31.26
N ASP A 370 -40.05 -31.76 30.65
CA ASP A 370 -40.77 -32.90 31.22
C ASP A 370 -39.85 -34.12 31.35
N SER A 371 -38.94 -34.34 30.42
CA SER A 371 -37.92 -35.40 30.48
C SER A 371 -36.83 -35.08 31.52
N THR A 372 -36.48 -33.80 31.72
CA THR A 372 -35.42 -33.36 32.64
C THR A 372 -35.88 -33.43 34.12
N GLU A 373 -37.15 -33.21 34.43
CA GLU A 373 -37.69 -33.41 35.77
C GLU A 373 -37.60 -34.90 36.21
N MET A 374 -37.76 -35.79 35.25
CA MET A 374 -37.57 -37.23 35.50
C MET A 374 -36.07 -37.59 35.57
N GLY A 375 -35.19 -36.88 34.78
CA GLY A 375 -33.74 -37.05 34.82
C GLY A 375 -33.04 -36.45 36.06
N LYS A 376 -33.59 -35.38 36.65
CA LYS A 376 -33.06 -34.77 37.92
C LYS A 376 -33.10 -35.73 39.11
N ALA A 377 -34.02 -36.70 39.13
CA ALA A 377 -34.07 -37.75 40.13
C ALA A 377 -32.89 -38.75 40.02
N PHE A 378 -32.19 -38.78 38.89
CA PHE A 378 -31.03 -39.63 38.64
C PHE A 378 -29.70 -38.87 38.67
N ASP A 379 -29.71 -37.52 38.76
CA ASP A 379 -28.54 -36.68 38.59
C ASP A 379 -27.91 -36.29 39.94
N ALA A 380 -27.70 -37.27 40.83
CA ALA A 380 -26.82 -37.11 41.98
C ALA A 380 -25.34 -37.36 41.62
N ALA A 381 -25.02 -37.67 40.38
CA ALA A 381 -23.65 -37.85 39.88
C ALA A 381 -23.10 -36.54 39.35
N LYS A 382 -21.97 -36.09 39.89
CA LYS A 382 -21.24 -34.87 39.51
C LYS A 382 -21.02 -34.80 38.01
N ASN A 383 -21.38 -33.66 37.45
CA ASN A 383 -21.13 -33.29 36.04
C ASN A 383 -19.62 -33.26 35.77
N ASP A 384 -19.05 -34.36 35.34
CA ASP A 384 -17.65 -34.43 34.90
C ASP A 384 -17.60 -33.98 33.44
N ASP A 385 -16.96 -32.84 33.21
CA ASP A 385 -16.73 -32.24 31.89
C ASP A 385 -15.72 -33.06 31.05
N SER A 386 -15.52 -34.33 31.33
CA SER A 386 -14.55 -35.21 30.70
C SER A 386 -15.12 -35.78 29.36
N PHE A 387 -14.48 -35.40 28.27
CA PHE A 387 -14.66 -36.03 26.97
C PHE A 387 -14.09 -37.46 27.03
N TYR A 388 -14.86 -38.42 26.62
CA TYR A 388 -14.42 -39.83 26.56
C TYR A 388 -14.95 -40.51 25.33
N LEU A 389 -14.05 -41.13 24.55
CA LEU A 389 -14.38 -42.05 23.46
C LEU A 389 -13.92 -43.46 23.86
N PRO A 390 -14.82 -44.45 23.87
CA PRO A 390 -14.46 -45.84 24.08
C PRO A 390 -13.46 -46.32 23.03
N PRO A 391 -12.53 -47.23 23.39
CA PRO A 391 -11.55 -47.77 22.45
C PRO A 391 -12.15 -48.39 21.19
N GLU A 392 -13.31 -48.97 21.29
CA GLU A 392 -14.04 -49.64 20.20
C GLU A 392 -14.42 -48.67 19.07
N VAL A 393 -14.56 -47.37 19.37
CA VAL A 393 -14.85 -46.32 18.38
C VAL A 393 -13.70 -46.15 17.39
N PHE A 394 -12.46 -46.34 17.86
CA PHE A 394 -11.24 -46.20 17.02
C PHE A 394 -11.09 -47.38 16.05
N GLU A 395 -11.80 -48.49 16.26
CA GLU A 395 -11.83 -49.63 15.35
C GLU A 395 -12.90 -49.48 14.26
N ASN A 396 -13.83 -48.56 14.43
CA ASN A 396 -14.92 -48.32 13.47
C ASN A 396 -14.37 -47.67 12.18
N GLU A 397 -14.65 -48.25 11.02
CA GLU A 397 -14.18 -47.78 9.71
C GLU A 397 -14.74 -46.40 9.32
N ASP A 398 -15.96 -46.07 9.68
CA ASP A 398 -16.56 -44.78 9.39
C ASP A 398 -15.92 -43.68 10.26
N PHE A 399 -15.60 -44.02 11.50
CA PHE A 399 -14.85 -43.10 12.38
C PHE A 399 -13.42 -42.89 11.88
N LYS A 400 -12.73 -43.95 11.46
CA LYS A 400 -11.37 -43.83 10.85
C LYS A 400 -11.39 -42.90 9.66
N LYS A 401 -12.34 -43.08 8.72
CA LYS A 401 -12.50 -42.20 7.55
C LYS A 401 -12.80 -40.75 7.93
N ALA A 402 -13.67 -40.55 8.92
CA ALA A 402 -13.95 -39.19 9.41
C ALA A 402 -12.69 -38.52 10.04
N MET A 403 -11.83 -39.31 10.69
CA MET A 403 -10.61 -38.86 11.32
C MET A 403 -9.44 -38.61 10.34
N GLU A 404 -9.47 -39.16 9.13
CA GLU A 404 -8.47 -38.92 8.07
C GLU A 404 -8.29 -37.43 7.75
N SER A 405 -9.34 -36.64 7.95
CA SER A 405 -9.27 -35.20 7.74
C SER A 405 -8.49 -34.45 8.84
N PHE A 406 -8.25 -35.06 10.00
CA PHE A 406 -7.59 -34.44 11.14
C PHE A 406 -6.23 -35.05 11.46
N PHE A 407 -6.02 -36.31 11.17
CA PHE A 407 -4.77 -37.00 11.48
C PHE A 407 -3.94 -37.31 10.23
N SER A 408 -2.62 -37.32 10.43
CA SER A 408 -1.70 -37.90 9.44
C SER A 408 -1.90 -39.41 9.32
N PRO A 409 -1.52 -40.04 8.19
CA PRO A 409 -1.67 -41.48 7.99
C PRO A 409 -1.04 -42.34 9.09
N ASP A 410 0.09 -41.89 9.65
CA ASP A 410 0.80 -42.56 10.75
C ASP A 410 0.20 -42.25 12.16
N GLY A 411 -0.79 -41.38 12.25
CA GLY A 411 -1.46 -40.98 13.48
C GLY A 411 -0.62 -40.09 14.42
N LYS A 412 0.60 -39.73 14.04
CA LYS A 412 1.52 -38.98 14.90
C LYS A 412 1.33 -37.46 14.85
N THR A 413 0.59 -36.98 13.87
CA THR A 413 0.34 -35.57 13.68
C THR A 413 -1.17 -35.33 13.62
N VAL A 414 -1.62 -34.34 14.38
CA VAL A 414 -3.01 -33.88 14.35
C VAL A 414 -3.08 -32.43 13.91
N ARG A 415 -4.05 -32.11 13.08
CA ARG A 415 -4.38 -30.73 12.69
C ARG A 415 -5.71 -30.30 13.29
N MET A 416 -5.79 -29.04 13.69
CA MET A 416 -7.03 -28.38 14.09
C MET A 416 -7.23 -27.15 13.24
N LEU A 417 -8.48 -26.86 12.84
CA LEU A 417 -8.83 -25.70 12.02
C LEU A 417 -9.46 -24.63 12.92
N ILE A 418 -8.87 -23.44 12.96
CA ILE A 418 -9.30 -22.34 13.81
C ILE A 418 -9.83 -21.23 12.92
N ALA A 419 -11.10 -20.85 13.13
CA ALA A 419 -11.72 -19.75 12.42
C ALA A 419 -11.78 -18.52 13.35
N HIS A 420 -11.26 -17.38 12.87
CA HIS A 420 -11.35 -16.10 13.56
C HIS A 420 -12.77 -15.51 13.50
N ARG A 421 -13.11 -14.71 14.49
CA ARG A 421 -14.30 -13.86 14.43
C ARG A 421 -13.96 -12.65 13.55
N GLY A 422 -14.60 -12.52 12.39
CA GLY A 422 -14.31 -11.46 11.40
C GLY A 422 -13.28 -11.86 10.33
N ASN A 423 -12.62 -10.87 9.76
CA ASN A 423 -11.65 -11.07 8.68
C ASN A 423 -10.27 -11.47 9.22
N PRO A 424 -9.68 -12.60 8.80
CA PRO A 424 -8.38 -13.07 9.26
C PRO A 424 -7.19 -12.20 8.80
N THR A 425 -7.42 -11.24 7.88
CA THR A 425 -6.38 -10.37 7.35
C THR A 425 -6.20 -9.06 8.15
N THR A 426 -7.06 -8.82 9.15
CA THR A 426 -7.02 -7.60 9.96
C THR A 426 -5.91 -7.65 11.02
N GLU A 427 -5.42 -6.47 11.43
CA GLU A 427 -4.42 -6.34 12.49
C GLU A 427 -4.84 -7.05 13.79
N GLU A 428 -6.14 -7.00 14.12
CA GLU A 428 -6.69 -7.71 15.28
C GLU A 428 -6.54 -9.23 15.17
N ALA A 429 -6.73 -9.78 13.97
CA ALA A 429 -6.56 -11.22 13.73
C ALA A 429 -5.07 -11.62 13.83
N LEU A 430 -4.17 -10.78 13.30
CA LEU A 430 -2.72 -10.98 13.42
C LEU A 430 -2.26 -11.00 14.88
N GLN A 431 -2.81 -10.10 15.71
CA GLN A 431 -2.47 -10.05 17.14
C GLN A 431 -2.96 -11.28 17.94
N ARG A 432 -3.96 -12.02 17.45
CA ARG A 432 -4.47 -13.26 18.08
C ARG A 432 -3.58 -14.48 17.84
N VAL A 433 -2.69 -14.44 16.85
CA VAL A 433 -1.82 -15.57 16.49
C VAL A 433 -0.98 -16.05 17.69
N GLU A 434 -0.33 -15.12 18.39
CA GLU A 434 0.51 -15.46 19.53
C GLU A 434 -0.31 -15.94 20.75
N PRO A 435 -1.42 -15.30 21.16
CA PRO A 435 -2.33 -15.84 22.16
C PRO A 435 -2.84 -17.26 21.86
N ILE A 436 -3.18 -17.57 20.60
CA ILE A 436 -3.60 -18.91 20.19
C ILE A 436 -2.47 -19.91 20.41
N LYS A 437 -1.25 -19.58 20.03
CA LYS A 437 -0.08 -20.43 20.20
C LYS A 437 0.26 -20.66 21.68
N ILE A 438 0.21 -19.60 22.48
CA ILE A 438 0.42 -19.68 23.93
C ILE A 438 -0.65 -20.56 24.57
N ALA A 439 -1.93 -20.36 24.23
CA ALA A 439 -3.03 -21.16 24.76
C ALA A 439 -2.87 -22.66 24.40
N ALA A 440 -2.35 -22.94 23.20
CA ALA A 440 -2.06 -24.31 22.79
C ALA A 440 -0.91 -24.93 23.60
N ILE A 441 0.17 -24.20 23.82
CA ILE A 441 1.32 -24.65 24.63
C ILE A 441 0.88 -24.88 26.07
N GLU A 442 0.13 -23.94 26.66
CA GLU A 442 -0.37 -24.07 28.04
C GLU A 442 -1.33 -25.23 28.23
N ALA A 443 -2.15 -25.54 27.21
CA ALA A 443 -3.08 -26.68 27.26
C ALA A 443 -2.36 -28.02 27.35
N LEU A 444 -1.19 -28.15 26.74
CA LEU A 444 -0.39 -29.39 26.74
C LEU A 444 0.54 -29.51 27.94
N LYS A 445 0.74 -28.43 28.69
CA LYS A 445 1.63 -28.41 29.84
C LYS A 445 1.16 -29.38 30.96
N GLY A 446 2.07 -30.18 31.50
CA GLY A 446 1.75 -31.21 32.50
C GLY A 446 1.02 -32.43 31.91
N THR A 447 0.96 -32.58 30.60
CA THR A 447 0.38 -33.74 29.93
C THR A 447 1.48 -34.57 29.24
N PRO A 448 1.20 -35.82 28.87
CA PRO A 448 2.13 -36.63 28.05
C PRO A 448 2.49 -36.01 26.69
N LEU A 449 1.77 -34.97 26.26
CA LEU A 449 2.02 -34.22 25.01
C LEU A 449 2.76 -32.90 25.24
N GLU A 450 3.31 -32.66 26.42
CA GLU A 450 4.02 -31.41 26.75
C GLU A 450 5.19 -31.12 25.78
N ASN A 451 5.89 -32.17 25.34
CA ASN A 451 7.01 -32.04 24.41
C ASN A 451 6.61 -32.09 22.92
N ALA A 452 5.32 -32.09 22.61
CA ALA A 452 4.85 -32.06 21.23
C ALA A 452 5.25 -30.76 20.53
N LYS A 453 5.60 -30.84 19.27
CA LYS A 453 5.87 -29.67 18.46
C LYS A 453 4.56 -29.03 18.01
N ILE A 454 4.37 -27.78 18.39
CA ILE A 454 3.17 -27.01 18.04
C ILE A 454 3.57 -26.03 16.93
N GLN A 455 2.87 -26.10 15.81
CA GLN A 455 3.02 -25.18 14.69
C GLN A 455 1.66 -24.60 14.34
N LEU A 456 1.64 -23.29 14.08
CA LEU A 456 0.44 -22.58 13.65
C LEU A 456 0.70 -21.97 12.28
N GLY A 457 -0.11 -22.35 11.31
CA GLY A 457 -0.06 -21.82 9.94
C GLY A 457 -1.44 -21.37 9.52
N GLY A 458 -1.52 -20.56 8.48
CA GLY A 458 -2.77 -20.02 7.95
C GLY A 458 -2.63 -18.58 7.57
N THR A 459 -3.74 -17.91 7.24
CA THR A 459 -3.71 -16.55 6.71
C THR A 459 -3.18 -15.54 7.72
N ALA A 460 -3.72 -15.52 8.94
CA ALA A 460 -3.29 -14.57 9.96
C ALA A 460 -1.87 -14.89 10.45
N ALA A 461 -1.54 -16.18 10.64
CA ALA A 461 -0.19 -16.59 11.02
C ALA A 461 0.84 -16.18 9.96
N THR A 462 0.57 -16.43 8.68
CA THR A 462 1.45 -16.03 7.58
C THR A 462 1.64 -14.51 7.51
N PHE A 463 0.55 -13.75 7.63
CA PHE A 463 0.64 -12.29 7.60
C PHE A 463 1.31 -11.71 8.86
N LYS A 464 1.15 -12.37 10.00
CA LYS A 464 1.90 -12.01 11.22
C LYS A 464 3.40 -12.21 11.03
N ASP A 465 3.82 -13.36 10.51
CA ASP A 465 5.23 -13.64 10.22
C ASP A 465 5.79 -12.68 9.15
N MET A 466 4.99 -12.36 8.12
CA MET A 466 5.35 -11.34 7.13
C MET A 466 5.49 -9.95 7.76
N SER A 467 4.60 -9.58 8.67
CA SER A 467 4.65 -8.30 9.37
C SER A 467 5.91 -8.19 10.22
N ASP A 468 6.18 -9.20 11.02
CA ASP A 468 7.34 -9.22 11.91
C ASP A 468 8.66 -9.31 11.11
N GLY A 469 8.70 -10.14 10.08
CA GLY A 469 9.83 -10.26 9.15
C GLY A 469 10.07 -8.96 8.39
N SER A 470 9.03 -8.34 7.86
CA SER A 470 9.10 -7.09 7.09
C SER A 470 9.64 -5.93 7.93
N ARG A 471 9.21 -5.79 9.19
CA ARG A 471 9.72 -4.75 10.10
C ARG A 471 11.22 -4.90 10.34
N TYR A 472 11.66 -6.11 10.59
CA TYR A 472 13.07 -6.40 10.83
C TYR A 472 13.93 -6.22 9.57
N ASP A 473 13.47 -6.74 8.45
CA ASP A 473 14.14 -6.64 7.16
C ASP A 473 14.24 -5.19 6.67
N LEU A 474 13.18 -4.41 6.86
CA LEU A 474 13.18 -2.99 6.54
C LEU A 474 14.27 -2.25 7.33
N LEU A 475 14.38 -2.54 8.62
CA LEU A 475 15.39 -1.92 9.48
C LEU A 475 16.81 -2.27 9.01
N ILE A 476 17.08 -3.55 8.70
CA ILE A 476 18.37 -4.00 8.14
C ILE A 476 18.65 -3.30 6.81
N ALA A 477 17.68 -3.31 5.88
CA ALA A 477 17.84 -2.73 4.55
C ALA A 477 18.12 -1.21 4.63
N VAL A 478 17.37 -0.49 5.47
CA VAL A 478 17.56 0.96 5.65
C VAL A 478 18.91 1.27 6.27
N ILE A 479 19.26 0.61 7.38
CA ILE A 479 20.55 0.88 8.06
C ILE A 479 21.73 0.53 7.14
N SER A 480 21.70 -0.65 6.50
CA SER A 480 22.79 -1.08 5.62
C SER A 480 22.93 -0.16 4.40
N ALA A 481 21.80 0.22 3.77
CA ALA A 481 21.82 1.16 2.65
C ALA A 481 22.32 2.55 3.07
N MET A 482 21.87 3.07 4.22
CA MET A 482 22.33 4.35 4.74
C MET A 482 23.83 4.35 5.09
N CYS A 483 24.32 3.28 5.74
CA CYS A 483 25.74 3.13 6.04
C CYS A 483 26.58 3.07 4.76
N LEU A 484 26.12 2.32 3.77
CA LEU A 484 26.80 2.21 2.49
C LEU A 484 26.82 3.55 1.73
N VAL A 485 25.67 4.23 1.65
CA VAL A 485 25.57 5.55 1.02
C VAL A 485 26.45 6.55 1.77
N LEU A 486 26.46 6.54 3.11
CA LEU A 486 27.34 7.39 3.90
C LEU A 486 28.81 7.11 3.58
N MET A 487 29.22 5.86 3.50
CA MET A 487 30.60 5.48 3.15
C MET A 487 30.97 5.98 1.75
N ILE A 488 30.10 5.76 0.74
CA ILE A 488 30.36 6.23 -0.62
C ILE A 488 30.43 7.76 -0.66
N MET A 489 29.49 8.44 0.02
CA MET A 489 29.49 9.91 0.08
C MET A 489 30.74 10.45 0.79
N LEU A 490 31.22 9.76 1.80
CA LEU A 490 32.44 10.15 2.50
C LEU A 490 33.68 10.03 1.59
N VAL A 491 33.78 8.98 0.81
CA VAL A 491 34.85 8.81 -0.18
C VAL A 491 34.80 9.89 -1.28
N LEU A 492 33.61 10.18 -1.81
CA LEU A 492 33.42 11.13 -2.90
C LEU A 492 33.59 12.58 -2.46
N THR A 493 32.98 12.95 -1.33
CA THR A 493 33.08 14.33 -0.82
C THR A 493 34.39 14.59 -0.10
N ARG A 494 35.01 13.55 0.47
CA ARG A 494 36.16 13.63 1.40
C ARG A 494 35.87 14.54 2.59
N SER A 495 34.61 14.62 3.00
CA SER A 495 34.15 15.45 4.12
C SER A 495 33.10 14.67 4.90
N LEU A 496 33.33 14.52 6.21
CA LEU A 496 32.40 13.85 7.10
C LEU A 496 31.10 14.65 7.24
N VAL A 497 31.21 15.95 7.44
CA VAL A 497 30.04 16.81 7.66
C VAL A 497 29.17 16.89 6.40
N ALA A 498 29.78 17.07 5.22
CA ALA A 498 29.02 17.07 3.96
C ALA A 498 28.31 15.73 3.72
N ALA A 499 28.97 14.60 3.98
CA ALA A 499 28.37 13.28 3.85
C ALA A 499 27.19 13.08 4.82
N LEU A 500 27.35 13.47 6.09
CA LEU A 500 26.28 13.40 7.10
C LEU A 500 25.09 14.31 6.74
N VAL A 501 25.35 15.53 6.24
CA VAL A 501 24.29 16.43 5.80
C VAL A 501 23.53 15.84 4.61
N ILE A 502 24.22 15.26 3.63
CA ILE A 502 23.58 14.60 2.49
C ILE A 502 22.67 13.45 2.99
N VAL A 503 23.21 12.53 3.77
CA VAL A 503 22.45 11.38 4.27
C VAL A 503 21.30 11.82 5.18
N GLY A 504 21.54 12.78 6.07
CA GLY A 504 20.52 13.35 6.95
C GLY A 504 19.37 14.02 6.20
N THR A 505 19.68 14.80 5.17
CA THR A 505 18.64 15.43 4.33
C THR A 505 17.86 14.43 3.49
N VAL A 506 18.49 13.37 3.00
CA VAL A 506 17.83 12.26 2.29
C VAL A 506 16.89 11.51 3.22
N THR A 507 17.33 11.21 4.45
CA THR A 507 16.50 10.54 5.47
C THR A 507 15.27 11.40 5.82
N LEU A 508 15.46 12.68 6.01
CA LEU A 508 14.37 13.62 6.29
C LEU A 508 13.39 13.70 5.12
N SER A 509 13.89 13.78 3.89
CA SER A 509 13.10 13.77 2.66
C SER A 509 12.25 12.52 2.54
N LEU A 510 12.86 11.37 2.82
CA LEU A 510 12.20 10.07 2.78
C LEU A 510 11.03 10.00 3.78
N GLY A 511 11.28 10.40 5.04
CA GLY A 511 10.23 10.44 6.06
C GLY A 511 9.09 11.39 5.69
N ALA A 512 9.43 12.60 5.23
CA ALA A 512 8.44 13.59 4.81
C ALA A 512 7.60 13.12 3.63
N SER A 513 8.22 12.53 2.62
CA SER A 513 7.57 12.04 1.40
C SER A 513 6.65 10.86 1.68
N PHE A 514 7.12 9.93 2.51
CA PHE A 514 6.32 8.79 2.92
C PHE A 514 5.11 9.24 3.75
N GLY A 515 5.29 10.19 4.66
CA GLY A 515 4.18 10.77 5.41
C GLY A 515 3.17 11.50 4.53
N ILE A 516 3.59 12.23 3.49
CA ILE A 516 2.69 12.80 2.49
C ILE A 516 1.92 11.70 1.74
N SER A 517 2.60 10.60 1.40
CA SER A 517 1.94 9.44 0.78
C SER A 517 0.87 8.83 1.70
N ILE A 518 1.13 8.70 3.00
CA ILE A 518 0.15 8.27 4.01
C ILE A 518 -1.06 9.21 4.01
N LEU A 519 -0.83 10.52 4.05
CA LEU A 519 -1.92 11.51 4.01
C LEU A 519 -2.80 11.34 2.77
N ILE A 520 -2.20 11.13 1.61
CA ILE A 520 -2.94 10.98 0.35
C ILE A 520 -3.71 9.65 0.35
N TRP A 521 -3.02 8.52 0.57
CA TRP A 521 -3.63 7.20 0.39
C TRP A 521 -4.55 6.81 1.53
N GLN A 522 -4.15 7.03 2.79
CA GLN A 522 -4.94 6.59 3.94
C GLN A 522 -6.01 7.60 4.35
N HIS A 523 -5.71 8.92 4.31
CA HIS A 523 -6.64 9.93 4.82
C HIS A 523 -7.51 10.58 3.72
N ILE A 524 -6.99 10.74 2.48
CA ILE A 524 -7.76 11.35 1.39
C ILE A 524 -8.47 10.27 0.58
N ILE A 525 -7.76 9.21 0.16
CA ILE A 525 -8.31 8.13 -0.69
C ILE A 525 -9.00 7.05 0.15
N GLY A 526 -8.61 6.89 1.44
CA GLY A 526 -9.21 5.91 2.35
C GLY A 526 -8.71 4.47 2.11
N VAL A 527 -7.54 4.28 1.50
CA VAL A 527 -6.95 2.97 1.23
C VAL A 527 -5.65 2.84 2.01
N GLU A 528 -5.52 1.79 2.81
CA GLU A 528 -4.30 1.46 3.53
C GLU A 528 -3.12 1.26 2.55
N LEU A 529 -1.90 1.50 3.02
CA LEU A 529 -0.72 1.26 2.20
C LEU A 529 -0.35 -0.23 2.22
N HIS A 530 -0.07 -0.79 1.05
CA HIS A 530 0.42 -2.16 0.93
C HIS A 530 1.81 -2.28 1.56
N TRP A 531 2.10 -3.38 2.24
CA TRP A 531 3.35 -3.60 2.99
C TRP A 531 4.63 -3.44 2.15
N MET A 532 4.57 -3.73 0.85
CA MET A 532 5.72 -3.58 -0.06
C MET A 532 6.05 -2.11 -0.39
N VAL A 533 5.08 -1.19 -0.26
CA VAL A 533 5.24 0.21 -0.67
C VAL A 533 6.36 0.88 0.10
N LEU A 534 6.38 0.70 1.41
CA LEU A 534 7.41 1.29 2.27
C LEU A 534 8.80 0.78 1.89
N ALA A 535 8.97 -0.53 1.79
CA ALA A 535 10.26 -1.15 1.50
C ALA A 535 10.82 -0.73 0.14
N LEU A 536 10.02 -0.83 -0.93
CA LEU A 536 10.44 -0.47 -2.28
C LEU A 536 10.71 1.03 -2.43
N SER A 537 9.84 1.86 -1.81
CA SER A 537 9.98 3.32 -1.89
C SER A 537 11.21 3.82 -1.13
N ILE A 538 11.49 3.29 0.05
CA ILE A 538 12.66 3.66 0.85
C ILE A 538 13.95 3.40 0.06
N ILE A 539 14.10 2.19 -0.45
CA ILE A 539 15.33 1.79 -1.15
C ILE A 539 15.52 2.63 -2.41
N ALA A 540 14.44 2.81 -3.21
CA ALA A 540 14.50 3.64 -4.40
C ALA A 540 14.86 5.10 -4.08
N LEU A 541 14.25 5.69 -3.04
CA LEU A 541 14.48 7.08 -2.65
C LEU A 541 15.84 7.31 -2.02
N ILE A 542 16.34 6.39 -1.18
CA ILE A 542 17.72 6.48 -0.64
C ILE A 542 18.72 6.45 -1.80
N ALA A 543 18.53 5.53 -2.73
CA ALA A 543 19.42 5.34 -3.85
C ALA A 543 19.48 6.59 -4.76
N VAL A 544 18.34 7.12 -5.15
CA VAL A 544 18.24 8.23 -6.12
C VAL A 544 18.40 9.60 -5.45
N GLY A 545 17.85 9.78 -4.24
CA GLY A 545 17.91 11.06 -3.52
C GLY A 545 19.32 11.50 -3.16
N SER A 546 20.22 10.55 -2.87
CA SER A 546 21.62 10.85 -2.59
C SER A 546 22.36 11.42 -3.82
N ASP A 547 22.02 10.98 -5.02
CA ASP A 547 22.70 11.34 -6.26
C ASP A 547 22.50 12.80 -6.66
N TYR A 548 21.30 13.32 -6.49
CA TYR A 548 20.99 14.70 -6.79
C TYR A 548 21.75 15.66 -5.88
N ASN A 549 21.88 15.30 -4.63
CA ASN A 549 22.65 16.07 -3.65
C ASN A 549 24.14 15.98 -3.91
N LEU A 550 24.65 14.82 -4.34
CA LEU A 550 26.04 14.62 -4.73
C LEU A 550 26.44 15.53 -5.92
N LEU A 551 25.59 15.61 -6.96
CA LEU A 551 25.82 16.49 -8.10
C LEU A 551 25.97 17.96 -7.69
N LEU A 552 25.12 18.45 -6.81
CA LEU A 552 25.19 19.82 -6.29
C LEU A 552 26.47 20.03 -5.49
N VAL A 553 26.78 19.11 -4.57
CA VAL A 553 27.96 19.21 -3.69
C VAL A 553 29.25 19.06 -4.46
N SER A 554 29.31 18.17 -5.44
CA SER A 554 30.47 18.03 -6.34
C SER A 554 30.73 19.32 -7.11
N ARG A 555 29.66 19.90 -7.69
CA ARG A 555 29.79 21.19 -8.41
C ARG A 555 30.13 22.33 -7.46
N PHE A 556 29.57 22.35 -6.28
CA PHE A 556 29.94 23.34 -5.26
C PHE A 556 31.41 23.25 -4.88
N LYS A 557 31.95 22.03 -4.73
CA LYS A 557 33.38 21.80 -4.46
C LYS A 557 34.28 22.39 -5.54
N GLU A 558 33.92 22.30 -6.81
CA GLU A 558 34.63 22.88 -7.94
C GLU A 558 34.61 24.43 -7.92
N GLU A 559 33.51 25.03 -7.47
CA GLU A 559 33.31 26.48 -7.47
C GLU A 559 33.74 27.17 -6.15
N ILE A 560 34.17 26.42 -5.13
CA ILE A 560 34.65 26.98 -3.85
C ILE A 560 35.77 28.04 -3.99
N PRO A 561 36.71 27.90 -4.96
CA PRO A 561 37.74 28.92 -5.15
C PRO A 561 37.20 30.33 -5.43
N ALA A 562 35.97 30.43 -5.97
CA ALA A 562 35.30 31.72 -6.19
C ALA A 562 34.62 32.30 -4.94
N GLY A 563 34.78 31.66 -3.78
CA GLY A 563 34.12 31.99 -2.51
C GLY A 563 32.81 31.22 -2.30
N ILE A 564 32.46 31.01 -1.03
CA ILE A 564 31.32 30.14 -0.64
C ILE A 564 30.01 30.62 -1.25
N LYS A 565 29.70 31.90 -1.06
CA LYS A 565 28.42 32.47 -1.54
C LYS A 565 28.36 32.46 -3.07
N THR A 566 29.40 32.90 -3.74
CA THR A 566 29.47 32.92 -5.20
C THR A 566 29.55 31.51 -5.78
N GLY A 567 30.32 30.61 -5.14
CA GLY A 567 30.44 29.23 -5.53
C GLY A 567 29.09 28.49 -5.44
N MET A 568 28.32 28.70 -4.36
CA MET A 568 26.99 28.11 -4.23
C MET A 568 26.01 28.63 -5.29
N ILE A 569 25.98 29.95 -5.55
CA ILE A 569 25.13 30.52 -6.60
C ILE A 569 25.49 29.97 -7.99
N ARG A 570 26.79 29.77 -8.26
CA ARG A 570 27.27 29.19 -9.52
C ARG A 570 26.92 27.70 -9.60
N ALA A 571 27.08 26.94 -8.52
CA ALA A 571 26.74 25.53 -8.45
C ALA A 571 25.25 25.32 -8.70
N ILE A 572 24.37 26.07 -8.02
CA ILE A 572 22.91 26.02 -8.24
C ILE A 572 22.56 26.46 -9.67
N GLY A 573 23.20 27.52 -10.17
CA GLY A 573 22.97 28.00 -11.54
C GLY A 573 23.37 26.99 -12.60
N GLY A 574 24.47 26.25 -12.39
CA GLY A 574 24.98 25.25 -13.34
C GLY A 574 24.24 23.91 -13.31
N THR A 575 23.83 23.45 -12.12
CA THR A 575 23.17 22.14 -11.97
C THR A 575 21.64 22.24 -11.92
N GLY A 576 21.09 23.39 -11.56
CA GLY A 576 19.67 23.57 -11.24
C GLY A 576 18.73 23.12 -12.34
N SER A 577 18.94 23.57 -13.56
CA SER A 577 18.07 23.25 -14.70
C SER A 577 18.11 21.76 -15.07
N VAL A 578 19.30 21.18 -15.17
CA VAL A 578 19.49 19.79 -15.61
C VAL A 578 18.87 18.81 -14.63
N VAL A 579 19.20 18.96 -13.36
CA VAL A 579 18.75 18.00 -12.34
C VAL A 579 17.26 18.19 -12.02
N THR A 580 16.73 19.42 -12.10
CA THR A 580 15.29 19.61 -11.91
C THR A 580 14.49 18.96 -13.03
N VAL A 581 14.93 19.13 -14.28
CA VAL A 581 14.27 18.44 -15.40
C VAL A 581 14.37 16.92 -15.24
N ALA A 582 15.54 16.40 -14.90
CA ALA A 582 15.72 14.97 -14.66
C ALA A 582 14.83 14.47 -13.50
N GLY A 583 14.80 15.19 -12.37
CA GLY A 583 13.97 14.84 -11.23
C GLY A 583 12.48 14.88 -11.55
N VAL A 584 12.00 15.90 -12.25
CA VAL A 584 10.60 16.00 -12.67
C VAL A 584 10.22 14.89 -13.66
N VAL A 585 11.06 14.63 -14.67
CA VAL A 585 10.80 13.56 -15.64
C VAL A 585 10.74 12.21 -14.93
N PHE A 586 11.67 11.93 -14.04
CA PHE A 586 11.66 10.68 -13.29
C PHE A 586 10.46 10.58 -12.33
N ALA A 587 10.14 11.65 -11.62
CA ALA A 587 8.96 11.69 -10.74
C ALA A 587 7.66 11.45 -11.51
N LEU A 588 7.50 12.08 -12.68
CA LEU A 588 6.34 11.86 -13.55
C LEU A 588 6.30 10.45 -14.13
N THR A 589 7.47 9.89 -14.47
CA THR A 589 7.55 8.49 -14.91
C THR A 589 7.09 7.53 -13.81
N MET A 590 7.53 7.73 -12.57
CA MET A 590 7.04 6.93 -11.45
C MET A 590 5.56 7.19 -11.16
N ALA A 591 5.13 8.43 -11.14
CA ALA A 591 3.72 8.79 -10.95
C ALA A 591 2.80 8.23 -12.05
N SER A 592 3.30 8.00 -13.27
CA SER A 592 2.52 7.39 -14.34
C SER A 592 2.05 5.95 -14.03
N MET A 593 2.68 5.29 -13.04
CA MET A 593 2.23 3.98 -12.55
C MET A 593 0.83 4.03 -11.91
N VAL A 594 0.30 5.22 -11.62
CA VAL A 594 -1.11 5.43 -11.20
C VAL A 594 -2.10 4.89 -12.23
N VAL A 595 -1.73 4.86 -13.51
CA VAL A 595 -2.58 4.32 -14.58
C VAL A 595 -2.70 2.80 -14.52
N SER A 596 -1.86 2.13 -13.73
CA SER A 596 -1.92 0.68 -13.54
C SER A 596 -3.19 0.26 -12.80
N ASP A 597 -3.81 -0.81 -13.26
CA ASP A 597 -4.94 -1.43 -12.57
C ASP A 597 -4.56 -2.02 -11.20
N LEU A 598 -3.27 -2.30 -10.99
CA LEU A 598 -2.76 -2.78 -9.71
C LEU A 598 -2.50 -1.60 -8.76
N ARG A 599 -3.32 -1.47 -7.72
CA ARG A 599 -3.21 -0.39 -6.73
C ARG A 599 -1.84 -0.32 -6.05
N VAL A 600 -1.17 -1.46 -5.86
CA VAL A 600 0.19 -1.50 -5.28
C VAL A 600 1.17 -0.71 -6.15
N MET A 601 1.10 -0.88 -7.48
CA MET A 601 1.96 -0.14 -8.40
C MET A 601 1.67 1.36 -8.36
N ALA A 602 0.40 1.73 -8.30
CA ALA A 602 0.00 3.13 -8.14
C ALA A 602 0.53 3.73 -6.83
N GLN A 603 0.45 2.99 -5.72
CA GLN A 603 0.99 3.42 -4.42
C GLN A 603 2.51 3.58 -4.44
N VAL A 604 3.24 2.60 -4.98
CA VAL A 604 4.70 2.67 -5.10
C VAL A 604 5.12 3.84 -6.00
N GLY A 605 4.52 3.93 -7.18
CA GLY A 605 4.87 4.96 -8.15
C GLY A 605 4.59 6.38 -7.65
N THR A 606 3.45 6.61 -7.01
CA THR A 606 3.13 7.92 -6.41
C THR A 606 4.01 8.26 -5.23
N THR A 607 4.30 7.29 -4.35
CA THR A 607 5.18 7.52 -3.19
C THR A 607 6.60 7.89 -3.63
N ILE A 608 7.16 7.17 -4.60
CA ILE A 608 8.48 7.49 -5.17
C ILE A 608 8.42 8.82 -5.91
N GLY A 609 7.39 9.07 -6.72
CA GLY A 609 7.22 10.32 -7.45
C GLY A 609 7.16 11.54 -6.54
N LEU A 610 6.35 11.47 -5.46
CA LEU A 610 6.28 12.53 -4.45
C LEU A 610 7.63 12.74 -3.74
N GLY A 611 8.32 11.64 -3.41
CA GLY A 611 9.65 11.70 -2.82
C GLY A 611 10.67 12.42 -3.69
N LEU A 612 10.70 12.07 -4.97
CA LEU A 612 11.58 12.71 -5.94
C LEU A 612 11.27 14.20 -6.17
N LEU A 613 9.99 14.57 -6.17
CA LEU A 613 9.57 15.97 -6.25
C LEU A 613 10.00 16.73 -4.99
N PHE A 614 9.78 16.16 -3.82
CA PHE A 614 10.17 16.76 -2.55
C PHE A 614 11.70 16.94 -2.48
N ASP A 615 12.45 15.92 -2.85
CA ASP A 615 13.92 15.99 -2.89
C ASP A 615 14.40 17.03 -3.88
N THR A 616 13.82 17.06 -5.09
CA THR A 616 14.24 17.98 -6.15
C THR A 616 13.92 19.44 -5.83
N PHE A 617 12.72 19.73 -5.32
CA PHE A 617 12.25 21.11 -5.12
C PHE A 617 12.51 21.65 -3.73
N VAL A 618 12.51 20.80 -2.68
CA VAL A 618 12.67 21.26 -1.29
C VAL A 618 14.10 21.01 -0.81
N VAL A 619 14.54 19.77 -0.81
CA VAL A 619 15.82 19.41 -0.21
C VAL A 619 16.97 20.00 -1.00
N ARG A 620 17.05 19.70 -2.28
CA ARG A 620 18.16 20.11 -3.12
C ARG A 620 18.14 21.60 -3.49
N ALA A 621 16.96 22.15 -3.81
CA ALA A 621 16.87 23.55 -4.25
C ALA A 621 17.05 24.54 -3.11
N PHE A 622 16.65 24.18 -1.89
CA PHE A 622 16.60 25.08 -0.76
C PHE A 622 17.34 24.57 0.49
N MET A 623 17.02 23.37 0.99
CA MET A 623 17.53 22.89 2.27
C MET A 623 19.03 22.65 2.24
N MET A 624 19.51 21.87 1.29
CA MET A 624 20.93 21.51 1.17
C MET A 624 21.84 22.75 0.96
N PRO A 625 21.52 23.68 0.02
CA PRO A 625 22.31 24.90 -0.13
C PRO A 625 22.24 25.83 1.08
N ALA A 626 21.10 25.91 1.77
CA ALA A 626 20.97 26.70 2.99
C ALA A 626 21.86 26.15 4.10
N ILE A 627 21.86 24.85 4.35
CA ILE A 627 22.74 24.20 5.34
C ILE A 627 24.22 24.43 4.98
N ALA A 628 24.59 24.18 3.72
CA ALA A 628 25.96 24.37 3.27
C ALA A 628 26.44 25.82 3.40
N THR A 629 25.52 26.79 3.20
CA THR A 629 25.83 28.23 3.36
C THR A 629 25.97 28.63 4.84
N LEU A 630 25.13 28.04 5.73
CA LEU A 630 25.19 28.30 7.19
C LEU A 630 26.43 27.69 7.83
N LEU A 631 26.77 26.46 7.49
CA LEU A 631 27.95 25.77 8.02
C LEU A 631 29.27 26.40 7.51
N GLY A 632 29.21 27.02 6.36
CA GLY A 632 30.36 27.73 5.81
C GLY A 632 31.50 26.80 5.34
N ARG A 633 32.67 27.43 5.07
CA ARG A 633 33.80 26.75 4.44
C ARG A 633 34.48 25.73 5.34
N THR A 634 34.65 26.06 6.62
CA THR A 634 35.43 25.28 7.56
C THR A 634 34.66 24.06 8.08
N TRP A 635 33.40 24.25 8.45
CA TRP A 635 32.58 23.18 9.02
C TRP A 635 32.00 22.23 7.98
N PHE A 636 31.46 22.75 6.88
CA PHE A 636 30.82 21.88 5.87
C PHE A 636 31.83 20.93 5.23
N TRP A 637 33.08 21.36 5.02
CA TRP A 637 34.10 20.52 4.38
C TRP A 637 35.06 19.83 5.38
N TRP A 638 34.79 19.89 6.67
CA TRP A 638 35.62 19.21 7.66
C TRP A 638 35.66 17.68 7.43
N PRO A 639 36.84 17.00 7.51
CA PRO A 639 38.16 17.49 7.85
C PRO A 639 39.00 18.03 6.66
N LEU A 640 38.41 18.15 5.46
CA LEU A 640 39.14 18.64 4.29
C LEU A 640 39.42 20.16 4.39
N VAL A 641 40.70 20.57 4.41
CA VAL A 641 41.07 21.97 4.37
C VAL A 641 41.12 22.45 2.91
N VAL A 642 40.05 23.11 2.47
CA VAL A 642 39.99 23.73 1.14
C VAL A 642 40.68 25.08 1.17
N ARG A 643 41.88 25.16 0.61
CA ARG A 643 42.62 26.43 0.47
C ARG A 643 42.02 27.26 -0.68
N SER A 644 41.82 28.59 -0.45
CA SER A 644 41.51 29.52 -1.54
C SER A 644 42.72 29.63 -2.45
N ARG A 645 42.53 29.66 -3.78
CA ARG A 645 43.62 30.11 -4.68
C ARG A 645 44.03 31.53 -4.28
N PRO A 646 45.32 31.81 -4.11
CA PRO A 646 45.75 33.19 -3.97
C PRO A 646 45.26 33.97 -5.19
N LEU A 647 44.71 35.15 -4.96
CA LEU A 647 44.43 36.10 -6.05
C LEU A 647 45.68 36.26 -6.91
N PRO A 648 45.58 36.24 -8.24
CA PRO A 648 46.73 36.61 -9.07
C PRO A 648 47.23 37.99 -8.59
N ALA A 649 48.53 38.08 -8.36
CA ALA A 649 49.15 39.34 -8.00
C ALA A 649 48.73 40.41 -9.02
N PRO A 650 48.39 41.65 -8.57
CA PRO A 650 48.07 42.70 -9.50
C PRO A 650 49.29 42.87 -10.45
N PRO A 651 49.06 43.15 -11.75
CA PRO A 651 50.14 43.39 -12.67
C PRO A 651 51.02 44.47 -12.07
N GLN A 652 52.29 44.17 -11.92
CA GLN A 652 53.27 45.18 -11.50
C GLN A 652 53.31 46.30 -12.54
N PRO A 653 53.37 47.58 -12.10
CA PRO A 653 53.31 48.72 -12.98
C PRO A 653 54.44 48.78 -14.00
#